data_7477222228a427a669c1409dc3101ef3
#
_entry.id   7477222228a427a669c1409dc3101ef3
#
_cell.length_a   1.000
_cell.length_b   1.000
_cell.length_c   1.000
_cell.angle_alpha   90.00
_cell.angle_beta   90.00
_cell.angle_gamma   90.00
#
_symmetry.space_group_name_H-M   'P 1'
#
loop_
_entity.id
_entity.type
_entity.pdbx_description
1 polymer ?
#
loop_
_entity_poly.entity_id
_entity_poly.type
_entity_poly.pdbx_seq_one_letter_code
_entity_poly.pdbx_strand_id
1 'polypeptide(L)'
;MSAHVIYYQQGHKMMEAVATEEAYRRYRDSQAQQRWVETIRHPKPETDVSAAKRKLVQFNYSCLPTEDGCLKGAKRLSKSVGMDIDHLSVDEVNLVAATAIEKKDELGLLMLERSARGGGLHVVFRRHPEMDQEANLRWASDLLGVEYDAGAKDITRVFFATTSEDLLYLHEDLFDNTECGAPTVFATATMPATKTATEAAATASETTQKGERKSGGPTAFMASETTSAVSETVSKPDGQSEEKSQTEEGKTTSKEADETTTEEQEGHTGEEASEEEAPLCYKGIPYDRIIEKWWTLYNEGEHPIRSNRNTLTFELAVNLRNICDFDRELMARVIPCYDGFPEAEKLACINSALSEKQTQMPKRLRDVIEAVRQDMKTEDKEDAAVEAMLQDDLQYYNALPKMPQGVRESISAVGPYLAMPAIFAVTPAIGMLATGVRVDIHGKPSQLNLISYIAGDFASGKGSIDPVISAWLSEVKTVDKGYLQQEEEWRVRKRAAKNKKDQPEDPKYPVRCLTLNTTVANLADRLANTGGKHAFSFTPEADTVAQKWRTAMCDFSVMLRQAYDGTPYDREAKSAEAVNVHIEKLLWNVVMCGTPDALYRVITNYTDGFQSRVAVARTPDNTFAPLTENLYGMRDEYLAKIQQVAHLLPLMTGDVELPKLEQKGRDWLERVRIETLKNDDKIKARQRFRTCPTTMRMMTCLMLCRVAELLIQHHGLQGAEKRLKTEPTLWQNLLQRQQTPQMLMAFDVIADYMLDNALRFFRERIEAAFNSNDYISSDSIRCRKSKNDTIYEQLNNQFTTDEAHGATIGARGFDVPKSRVNTMLMRWERQGMVVRVDKGVYKKTYQNTPLQ
;
A
#
# COMPACT_ATOMS: atom_id res chain seq x y z
N MET A 1 -38.66 -11.71 -5.80
CA MET A 1 -37.89 -11.09 -6.91
C MET A 1 -36.41 -11.11 -6.57
N SER A 2 -35.58 -11.37 -7.56
CA SER A 2 -34.12 -11.43 -7.37
C SER A 2 -33.41 -10.16 -7.83
N ALA A 3 -33.97 -9.44 -8.80
CA ALA A 3 -33.37 -8.19 -9.29
C ALA A 3 -34.01 -6.95 -8.64
N HIS A 4 -33.17 -6.11 -8.04
CA HIS A 4 -33.60 -4.84 -7.47
C HIS A 4 -32.78 -3.70 -8.05
N VAL A 5 -33.43 -2.66 -8.60
CA VAL A 5 -32.77 -1.44 -9.02
C VAL A 5 -32.51 -0.55 -7.82
N ILE A 6 -31.36 0.10 -7.80
CA ILE A 6 -30.92 0.97 -6.71
C ILE A 6 -31.11 2.44 -7.13
N TYR A 7 -31.81 3.18 -6.31
CA TYR A 7 -31.98 4.62 -6.48
C TYR A 7 -31.71 5.37 -5.16
N TYR A 8 -31.51 6.68 -5.26
CA TYR A 8 -31.22 7.51 -4.08
C TYR A 8 -32.44 8.33 -3.68
N GLN A 9 -32.87 8.17 -2.42
CA GLN A 9 -33.93 8.98 -1.82
C GLN A 9 -33.43 9.53 -0.48
N GLN A 10 -33.47 10.85 -0.32
CA GLN A 10 -33.03 11.55 0.91
C GLN A 10 -31.61 11.19 1.39
N GLY A 11 -30.70 10.83 0.46
CA GLY A 11 -29.33 10.46 0.78
C GLY A 11 -29.13 8.97 1.09
N HIS A 12 -30.18 8.16 1.09
CA HIS A 12 -30.15 6.71 1.29
C HIS A 12 -30.27 5.97 -0.04
N LYS A 13 -29.58 4.81 -0.14
CA LYS A 13 -29.76 3.87 -1.25
C LYS A 13 -31.02 3.04 -0.98
N MET A 14 -32.02 3.23 -1.80
CA MET A 14 -33.30 2.48 -1.77
C MET A 14 -33.25 1.37 -2.82
N MET A 15 -34.02 0.33 -2.61
CA MET A 15 -34.16 -0.82 -3.50
C MET A 15 -35.59 -0.92 -3.99
N GLU A 16 -35.78 -1.04 -5.30
CA GLU A 16 -37.06 -1.29 -5.92
C GLU A 16 -36.99 -2.57 -6.77
N ALA A 17 -37.94 -3.47 -6.57
CA ALA A 17 -37.94 -4.72 -7.27
C ALA A 17 -38.33 -4.53 -8.74
N VAL A 18 -37.56 -5.14 -9.65
CA VAL A 18 -37.82 -5.13 -11.08
C VAL A 18 -38.68 -6.35 -11.44
N ALA A 19 -39.92 -6.09 -11.85
CA ALA A 19 -40.96 -7.12 -11.99
C ALA A 19 -40.98 -7.82 -13.35
N THR A 20 -40.38 -7.24 -14.40
CA THR A 20 -40.44 -7.76 -15.75
C THR A 20 -39.13 -7.53 -16.50
N GLU A 21 -38.83 -8.40 -17.47
CA GLU A 21 -37.70 -8.24 -18.39
C GLU A 21 -37.76 -6.91 -19.14
N GLU A 22 -38.94 -6.46 -19.59
CA GLU A 22 -39.10 -5.21 -20.29
C GLU A 22 -38.65 -4.01 -19.42
N ALA A 23 -39.04 -3.98 -18.13
CA ALA A 23 -38.63 -2.95 -17.20
C ALA A 23 -37.10 -3.01 -16.96
N TYR A 24 -36.52 -4.22 -16.84
CA TYR A 24 -35.11 -4.43 -16.68
C TYR A 24 -34.29 -3.92 -17.86
N ARG A 25 -34.72 -4.22 -19.10
CA ARG A 25 -34.08 -3.71 -20.32
C ARG A 25 -34.26 -2.20 -20.48
N ARG A 26 -35.40 -1.63 -20.11
CA ARG A 26 -35.63 -0.17 -20.15
C ARG A 26 -34.61 0.60 -19.29
N TYR A 27 -34.21 0.10 -18.14
CA TYR A 27 -33.16 0.71 -17.33
C TYR A 27 -31.80 0.68 -18.04
N ARG A 28 -31.50 -0.37 -18.80
CA ARG A 28 -30.22 -0.60 -19.50
C ARG A 28 -30.12 0.19 -20.80
N ASP A 29 -31.23 0.36 -21.51
CA ASP A 29 -31.22 0.93 -22.85
C ASP A 29 -31.56 2.42 -22.91
N SER A 30 -31.57 3.09 -21.75
CA SER A 30 -31.74 4.55 -21.73
C SER A 30 -30.55 5.24 -22.41
N GLN A 31 -30.81 6.35 -23.11
CA GLN A 31 -29.77 7.14 -23.79
C GLN A 31 -28.66 7.57 -22.82
N ALA A 32 -29.00 7.85 -21.56
CA ALA A 32 -28.02 8.20 -20.54
C ALA A 32 -27.10 7.02 -20.22
N GLN A 33 -27.66 5.82 -20.10
CA GLN A 33 -26.90 4.57 -19.80
C GLN A 33 -25.94 4.26 -20.96
N GLN A 34 -26.43 4.24 -22.20
CA GLN A 34 -25.61 4.01 -23.40
C GLN A 34 -24.43 4.98 -23.48
N ARG A 35 -24.70 6.28 -23.29
CA ARG A 35 -23.66 7.31 -23.29
C ARG A 35 -22.59 7.08 -22.20
N TRP A 36 -22.98 6.67 -21.00
CA TRP A 36 -22.02 6.43 -19.92
C TRP A 36 -21.20 5.18 -20.16
N VAL A 37 -21.80 4.09 -20.69
CA VAL A 37 -21.06 2.87 -21.06
C VAL A 37 -20.04 3.19 -22.15
N GLU A 38 -20.42 3.92 -23.17
CA GLU A 38 -19.51 4.35 -24.25
C GLU A 38 -18.37 5.24 -23.72
N THR A 39 -18.68 6.19 -22.81
CA THR A 39 -17.66 7.03 -22.16
C THR A 39 -16.65 6.20 -21.35
N ILE A 40 -17.07 5.10 -20.74
CA ILE A 40 -16.20 4.21 -19.95
C ILE A 40 -15.32 3.36 -20.88
N ARG A 41 -15.81 2.93 -22.01
CA ARG A 41 -15.08 2.10 -22.99
C ARG A 41 -14.12 2.89 -23.85
N HIS A 42 -14.48 4.12 -24.15
CA HIS A 42 -13.67 5.04 -24.97
C HIS A 42 -13.38 6.35 -24.21
N PRO A 43 -12.63 6.28 -23.09
CA PRO A 43 -12.35 7.45 -22.27
C PRO A 43 -11.43 8.43 -23.02
N LYS A 44 -11.78 9.72 -22.97
CA LYS A 44 -10.85 10.77 -23.37
C LYS A 44 -9.81 10.99 -22.26
N PRO A 45 -8.63 11.58 -22.55
CA PRO A 45 -7.58 11.78 -21.54
C PRO A 45 -8.03 12.47 -20.25
N GLU A 46 -9.00 13.38 -20.33
CA GLU A 46 -9.57 14.12 -19.19
C GLU A 46 -10.75 13.43 -18.51
N THR A 47 -11.13 12.21 -18.92
CA THR A 47 -12.33 11.53 -18.42
C THR A 47 -12.06 10.82 -17.10
N ASP A 48 -12.76 11.22 -16.01
CA ASP A 48 -12.83 10.41 -14.79
C ASP A 48 -13.75 9.20 -15.01
N VAL A 49 -13.15 8.08 -15.40
CA VAL A 49 -13.85 6.80 -15.64
C VAL A 49 -14.59 6.32 -14.40
N SER A 50 -14.04 6.57 -13.19
CA SER A 50 -14.68 6.18 -11.94
C SER A 50 -15.92 7.02 -11.64
N ALA A 51 -15.90 8.30 -11.98
CA ALA A 51 -17.10 9.15 -11.89
C ALA A 51 -18.15 8.75 -12.91
N ALA A 52 -17.75 8.39 -14.13
CA ALA A 52 -18.66 7.89 -15.17
C ALA A 52 -19.30 6.55 -14.74
N LYS A 53 -18.52 5.60 -14.19
CA LYS A 53 -19.02 4.32 -13.66
C LYS A 53 -20.12 4.54 -12.58
N ARG A 54 -19.95 5.53 -11.70
CA ARG A 54 -20.95 5.87 -10.67
C ARG A 54 -22.28 6.42 -11.19
N LYS A 55 -22.35 6.81 -12.49
CA LYS A 55 -23.56 7.29 -13.15
C LYS A 55 -24.39 6.17 -13.79
N LEU A 56 -23.80 4.97 -13.92
CA LEU A 56 -24.52 3.81 -14.42
C LEU A 56 -25.64 3.38 -13.47
N VAL A 57 -26.66 2.79 -14.03
CA VAL A 57 -27.74 2.13 -13.27
C VAL A 57 -27.12 1.03 -12.41
N GLN A 58 -27.59 0.89 -11.18
CA GLN A 58 -27.08 -0.06 -10.22
C GLN A 58 -28.17 -1.07 -9.87
N PHE A 59 -27.81 -2.37 -9.85
CA PHE A 59 -28.68 -3.44 -9.38
C PHE A 59 -28.08 -4.14 -8.17
N ASN A 60 -28.92 -4.74 -7.35
CA ASN A 60 -28.56 -5.74 -6.36
C ASN A 60 -29.34 -7.03 -6.64
N TYR A 61 -28.67 -8.18 -6.47
CA TYR A 61 -29.22 -9.50 -6.74
C TYR A 61 -29.18 -10.44 -5.54
N SER A 62 -28.45 -10.08 -4.46
CA SER A 62 -28.12 -11.00 -3.39
C SER A 62 -28.93 -10.84 -2.10
N CYS A 63 -29.63 -9.71 -1.93
CA CYS A 63 -30.46 -9.45 -0.76
C CYS A 63 -31.84 -8.84 -1.09
N LEU A 64 -32.73 -8.90 -0.12
CA LEU A 64 -34.02 -8.20 -0.12
C LEU A 64 -33.88 -6.91 0.68
N PRO A 65 -34.64 -5.84 0.34
CA PRO A 65 -34.63 -4.59 1.08
C PRO A 65 -35.02 -4.77 2.56
N THR A 66 -34.62 -3.79 3.38
CA THR A 66 -35.15 -3.64 4.75
C THR A 66 -36.65 -3.30 4.72
N GLU A 67 -37.31 -3.30 5.86
CA GLU A 67 -38.74 -2.90 5.96
C GLU A 67 -39.00 -1.47 5.44
N ASP A 68 -37.99 -0.58 5.60
CA ASP A 68 -38.03 0.78 5.08
C ASP A 68 -37.61 0.90 3.60
N GLY A 69 -37.38 -0.20 2.90
CA GLY A 69 -36.96 -0.23 1.51
C GLY A 69 -35.46 0.08 1.27
N CYS A 70 -34.64 0.15 2.32
CA CYS A 70 -33.24 0.51 2.21
C CYS A 70 -32.36 -0.69 1.86
N LEU A 71 -31.25 -0.42 1.10
CA LEU A 71 -30.17 -1.39 0.89
C LEU A 71 -29.27 -1.53 2.13
N LYS A 72 -28.95 -0.41 2.77
CA LYS A 72 -28.08 -0.40 3.95
C LYS A 72 -28.79 -1.07 5.14
N GLY A 73 -28.16 -2.10 5.68
CA GLY A 73 -28.73 -2.88 6.79
C GLY A 73 -29.62 -4.04 6.35
N ALA A 74 -29.76 -4.31 5.04
CA ALA A 74 -30.41 -5.48 4.51
C ALA A 74 -29.71 -6.77 5.02
N LYS A 75 -30.48 -7.70 5.59
CA LYS A 75 -29.99 -8.96 6.15
C LYS A 75 -30.67 -10.19 5.53
N ARG A 76 -31.79 -9.99 4.84
CA ARG A 76 -32.55 -11.08 4.21
C ARG A 76 -31.96 -11.40 2.87
N LEU A 77 -31.69 -12.68 2.61
CA LEU A 77 -31.14 -13.15 1.35
C LEU A 77 -32.22 -13.24 0.27
N SER A 78 -31.87 -12.91 -0.96
CA SER A 78 -32.68 -13.18 -2.15
C SER A 78 -32.51 -14.65 -2.61
N LYS A 79 -33.33 -15.09 -3.55
CA LYS A 79 -33.20 -16.42 -4.19
C LYS A 79 -31.99 -16.54 -5.13
N SER A 80 -31.27 -15.45 -5.37
CA SER A 80 -30.12 -15.39 -6.26
C SER A 80 -28.86 -14.92 -5.56
N VAL A 81 -27.75 -15.16 -6.21
CA VAL A 81 -26.41 -14.68 -5.81
C VAL A 81 -25.83 -13.92 -6.99
N GLY A 82 -25.40 -12.70 -6.75
CA GLY A 82 -24.61 -11.93 -7.70
C GLY A 82 -23.13 -12.16 -7.48
N MET A 83 -22.42 -12.52 -8.53
CA MET A 83 -20.98 -12.76 -8.58
C MET A 83 -20.35 -11.76 -9.56
N ASP A 84 -19.28 -11.12 -9.15
CA ASP A 84 -18.50 -10.16 -9.92
C ASP A 84 -17.14 -10.79 -10.25
N ILE A 85 -16.76 -10.80 -11.51
CA ILE A 85 -15.51 -11.36 -12.02
C ILE A 85 -14.80 -10.23 -12.75
N ASP A 86 -13.67 -9.78 -12.24
CA ASP A 86 -12.89 -8.67 -12.77
C ASP A 86 -11.50 -9.14 -13.26
N HIS A 87 -10.80 -8.29 -13.99
CA HIS A 87 -9.40 -8.47 -14.42
C HIS A 87 -9.14 -9.61 -15.39
N LEU A 88 -10.11 -9.92 -16.25
CA LEU A 88 -9.95 -10.88 -17.33
C LEU A 88 -9.50 -10.22 -18.63
N SER A 89 -8.68 -10.91 -19.41
CA SER A 89 -8.44 -10.58 -20.82
C SER A 89 -9.71 -10.81 -21.67
N VAL A 90 -9.76 -10.27 -22.87
CA VAL A 90 -10.91 -10.43 -23.77
C VAL A 90 -11.20 -11.89 -24.06
N ASP A 91 -10.17 -12.71 -24.25
CA ASP A 91 -10.31 -14.13 -24.52
C ASP A 91 -10.82 -14.91 -23.33
N GLU A 92 -10.33 -14.58 -22.12
CA GLU A 92 -10.81 -15.18 -20.87
C GLU A 92 -12.27 -14.81 -20.59
N VAL A 93 -12.68 -13.56 -20.85
CA VAL A 93 -14.09 -13.15 -20.76
C VAL A 93 -14.96 -14.01 -21.64
N ASN A 94 -14.55 -14.25 -22.90
CA ASN A 94 -15.29 -15.07 -23.84
C ASN A 94 -15.33 -16.54 -23.41
N LEU A 95 -14.21 -17.08 -22.93
CA LEU A 95 -14.11 -18.45 -22.45
C LEU A 95 -14.99 -18.69 -21.21
N VAL A 96 -14.89 -17.83 -20.21
CA VAL A 96 -15.70 -17.95 -18.98
C VAL A 96 -17.18 -17.76 -19.29
N ALA A 97 -17.54 -16.82 -20.19
CA ALA A 97 -18.91 -16.64 -20.63
C ALA A 97 -19.46 -17.88 -21.35
N ALA A 98 -18.68 -18.50 -22.23
CA ALA A 98 -19.07 -19.73 -22.90
C ALA A 98 -19.24 -20.89 -21.91
N THR A 99 -18.35 -21.04 -20.95
CA THR A 99 -18.42 -22.03 -19.86
C THR A 99 -19.66 -21.83 -18.99
N ALA A 100 -19.99 -20.57 -18.65
CA ALA A 100 -21.18 -20.24 -17.85
C ALA A 100 -22.48 -20.60 -18.61
N ILE A 101 -22.51 -20.37 -19.93
CA ILE A 101 -23.67 -20.73 -20.78
C ILE A 101 -23.76 -22.25 -20.97
N GLU A 102 -22.63 -22.94 -21.15
CA GLU A 102 -22.59 -24.40 -21.26
C GLU A 102 -23.12 -25.06 -19.97
N LYS A 103 -22.69 -24.56 -18.83
CA LYS A 103 -23.08 -25.08 -17.50
C LYS A 103 -24.29 -24.36 -16.89
N LYS A 104 -25.10 -23.68 -17.69
CA LYS A 104 -26.20 -22.82 -17.23
C LYS A 104 -27.19 -23.56 -16.31
N ASP A 105 -27.48 -24.81 -16.62
CA ASP A 105 -28.45 -25.61 -15.85
C ASP A 105 -27.85 -26.09 -14.52
N GLU A 106 -26.57 -26.46 -14.51
CA GLU A 106 -25.85 -26.85 -13.30
C GLU A 106 -25.62 -25.64 -12.38
N LEU A 107 -25.21 -24.50 -12.95
CA LEU A 107 -25.03 -23.25 -12.24
C LEU A 107 -26.34 -22.64 -11.76
N GLY A 108 -27.45 -23.00 -12.41
CA GLY A 108 -28.71 -22.29 -12.21
C GLY A 108 -28.63 -20.83 -12.66
N LEU A 109 -28.02 -20.60 -13.82
CA LEU A 109 -27.74 -19.28 -14.36
C LEU A 109 -29.01 -18.48 -14.58
N LEU A 110 -29.09 -17.28 -14.04
CA LEU A 110 -30.22 -16.33 -14.19
C LEU A 110 -29.87 -15.14 -15.07
N MET A 111 -28.64 -14.64 -14.99
CA MET A 111 -28.16 -13.52 -15.81
C MET A 111 -26.65 -13.61 -16.00
N LEU A 112 -26.20 -13.26 -17.18
CA LEU A 112 -24.79 -13.10 -17.52
C LEU A 112 -24.61 -11.84 -18.36
N GLU A 113 -23.74 -10.92 -17.94
CA GLU A 113 -23.41 -9.72 -18.70
C GLU A 113 -21.92 -9.42 -18.69
N ARG A 114 -21.43 -8.73 -19.71
CA ARG A 114 -20.08 -8.16 -19.70
C ARG A 114 -20.05 -6.91 -18.84
N SER A 115 -18.99 -6.74 -18.07
CA SER A 115 -18.78 -5.56 -17.24
C SER A 115 -18.61 -4.28 -18.09
N ALA A 116 -18.83 -3.11 -17.51
CA ALA A 116 -18.82 -1.84 -18.24
C ALA A 116 -17.48 -1.54 -18.94
N ARG A 117 -16.35 -2.05 -18.42
CA ARG A 117 -15.01 -1.91 -19.03
C ARG A 117 -14.70 -3.00 -20.05
N GLY A 118 -15.50 -4.04 -20.14
CA GLY A 118 -15.28 -5.18 -21.02
C GLY A 118 -14.33 -6.25 -20.49
N GLY A 119 -13.54 -5.98 -19.46
CA GLY A 119 -12.57 -6.92 -18.87
C GLY A 119 -13.10 -7.68 -17.67
N GLY A 120 -14.37 -8.04 -17.64
CA GLY A 120 -14.98 -8.80 -16.57
C GLY A 120 -16.42 -9.21 -16.88
N LEU A 121 -17.02 -9.99 -16.01
CA LEU A 121 -18.39 -10.51 -16.12
C LEU A 121 -19.15 -10.33 -14.81
N HIS A 122 -20.44 -10.00 -14.91
CA HIS A 122 -21.37 -10.15 -13.82
C HIS A 122 -22.21 -11.41 -14.07
N VAL A 123 -22.21 -12.32 -13.12
CA VAL A 123 -22.92 -13.59 -13.16
C VAL A 123 -23.97 -13.60 -12.06
N VAL A 124 -25.21 -13.88 -12.36
CA VAL A 124 -26.28 -14.06 -11.36
C VAL A 124 -26.84 -15.45 -11.50
N PHE A 125 -26.86 -16.21 -10.43
CA PHE A 125 -27.30 -17.59 -10.41
C PHE A 125 -28.22 -17.90 -9.22
N ARG A 126 -28.91 -19.02 -9.26
CA ARG A 126 -29.82 -19.46 -8.18
C ARG A 126 -29.02 -19.79 -6.94
N ARG A 127 -29.48 -19.29 -5.79
CA ARG A 127 -28.87 -19.59 -4.50
C ARG A 127 -29.15 -21.02 -4.07
N HIS A 128 -28.10 -21.74 -3.66
CA HIS A 128 -28.24 -22.96 -2.89
C HIS A 128 -28.63 -22.62 -1.45
N PRO A 129 -29.82 -23.04 -1.00
CA PRO A 129 -30.36 -22.59 0.28
C PRO A 129 -29.58 -23.09 1.50
N GLU A 130 -28.83 -24.18 1.35
CA GLU A 130 -28.01 -24.77 2.41
C GLU A 130 -26.61 -24.12 2.52
N MET A 131 -26.26 -23.22 1.59
CA MET A 131 -24.97 -22.52 1.54
C MET A 131 -25.14 -21.04 1.93
N ASP A 132 -24.17 -20.51 2.65
CA ASP A 132 -24.09 -19.06 2.87
C ASP A 132 -23.65 -18.31 1.60
N GLN A 133 -23.55 -16.98 1.67
CA GLN A 133 -23.18 -16.17 0.50
C GLN A 133 -21.81 -16.55 -0.04
N GLU A 134 -20.82 -16.73 0.84
CA GLU A 134 -19.44 -17.04 0.43
C GLU A 134 -19.29 -18.45 -0.11
N ALA A 135 -19.97 -19.43 0.47
CA ALA A 135 -19.97 -20.80 -0.01
C ALA A 135 -20.61 -20.94 -1.40
N ASN A 136 -21.70 -20.21 -1.67
CA ASN A 136 -22.32 -20.13 -3.00
C ASN A 136 -21.34 -19.54 -4.04
N LEU A 137 -20.63 -18.45 -3.67
CA LEU A 137 -19.64 -17.82 -4.56
C LEU A 137 -18.46 -18.73 -4.86
N ARG A 138 -17.93 -19.43 -3.85
CA ARG A 138 -16.83 -20.41 -4.03
C ARG A 138 -17.25 -21.57 -4.93
N TRP A 139 -18.42 -22.12 -4.68
CA TRP A 139 -18.95 -23.20 -5.50
C TRP A 139 -19.09 -22.78 -6.97
N ALA A 140 -19.64 -21.60 -7.25
CA ALA A 140 -19.74 -21.10 -8.61
C ALA A 140 -18.37 -20.76 -9.21
N SER A 141 -17.44 -20.26 -8.44
CA SER A 141 -16.05 -20.01 -8.81
C SER A 141 -15.33 -21.30 -9.23
N ASP A 142 -15.45 -22.34 -8.42
CA ASP A 142 -14.87 -23.66 -8.70
C ASP A 142 -15.50 -24.28 -9.95
N LEU A 143 -16.82 -24.13 -10.11
CA LEU A 143 -17.54 -24.64 -11.28
C LEU A 143 -17.12 -23.95 -12.58
N LEU A 144 -16.91 -22.64 -12.53
CA LEU A 144 -16.52 -21.83 -13.70
C LEU A 144 -15.00 -21.81 -13.93
N GLY A 145 -14.20 -22.25 -12.97
CA GLY A 145 -12.74 -22.24 -13.03
C GLY A 145 -12.15 -20.81 -13.01
N VAL A 146 -12.80 -19.87 -12.32
CA VAL A 146 -12.40 -18.46 -12.29
C VAL A 146 -12.60 -17.86 -10.89
N GLU A 147 -11.70 -16.97 -10.46
CA GLU A 147 -11.85 -16.25 -9.18
C GLU A 147 -12.90 -15.15 -9.25
N TYR A 148 -13.64 -14.94 -8.16
CA TYR A 148 -14.62 -13.87 -8.02
C TYR A 148 -14.07 -12.71 -7.18
N ASP A 149 -14.55 -11.47 -7.43
CA ASP A 149 -14.21 -10.33 -6.57
C ASP A 149 -14.72 -10.53 -5.14
N ALA A 150 -13.81 -10.49 -4.18
CA ALA A 150 -14.09 -10.65 -2.75
C ALA A 150 -15.21 -9.71 -2.23
N GLY A 151 -15.44 -8.58 -2.89
CA GLY A 151 -16.54 -7.67 -2.58
C GLY A 151 -17.92 -8.28 -2.78
N ALA A 152 -18.07 -9.34 -3.59
CA ALA A 152 -19.36 -10.04 -3.79
C ALA A 152 -19.81 -10.85 -2.56
N LYS A 153 -18.94 -11.06 -1.55
CA LYS A 153 -19.30 -11.65 -0.26
C LYS A 153 -20.28 -10.77 0.52
N ASP A 154 -20.23 -9.45 0.32
CA ASP A 154 -21.23 -8.54 0.88
C ASP A 154 -22.52 -8.62 0.08
N ILE A 155 -23.58 -9.14 0.68
CA ILE A 155 -24.91 -9.27 0.07
C ILE A 155 -25.48 -7.92 -0.40
N THR A 156 -25.00 -6.82 0.16
CA THR A 156 -25.40 -5.45 -0.23
C THR A 156 -24.59 -4.88 -1.39
N ARG A 157 -23.68 -5.69 -1.98
CA ARG A 157 -22.92 -5.31 -3.18
C ARG A 157 -23.85 -4.88 -4.31
N VAL A 158 -23.54 -3.77 -4.94
CA VAL A 158 -24.24 -3.30 -6.13
C VAL A 158 -23.44 -3.58 -7.38
N PHE A 159 -24.14 -3.96 -8.45
CA PHE A 159 -23.60 -4.24 -9.78
C PHE A 159 -23.93 -3.06 -10.70
N PHE A 160 -22.94 -2.53 -11.38
CA PHE A 160 -23.11 -1.45 -12.35
C PHE A 160 -23.50 -2.04 -13.70
N ALA A 161 -24.78 -1.91 -14.04
CA ALA A 161 -25.32 -2.47 -15.27
C ALA A 161 -24.67 -1.87 -16.52
N THR A 162 -24.65 -2.64 -17.57
CA THR A 162 -24.32 -2.21 -18.94
C THR A 162 -25.58 -2.07 -19.80
N THR A 163 -25.43 -2.00 -21.12
CA THR A 163 -26.55 -1.98 -22.07
C THR A 163 -27.09 -3.40 -22.29
N SER A 164 -28.27 -3.52 -22.89
CA SER A 164 -28.84 -4.83 -23.27
C SER A 164 -27.99 -5.59 -24.28
N GLU A 165 -27.14 -4.91 -25.06
CA GLU A 165 -26.20 -5.53 -26.01
C GLU A 165 -25.12 -6.37 -25.32
N ASP A 166 -24.76 -6.01 -24.09
CA ASP A 166 -23.77 -6.72 -23.28
C ASP A 166 -24.36 -7.89 -22.49
N LEU A 167 -25.67 -8.04 -22.51
CA LEU A 167 -26.40 -9.08 -21.81
C LEU A 167 -26.31 -10.37 -22.62
N LEU A 168 -25.46 -11.31 -22.18
CA LEU A 168 -25.15 -12.56 -22.87
C LEU A 168 -26.20 -13.66 -22.60
N TYR A 169 -26.83 -13.61 -21.41
CA TYR A 169 -27.89 -14.54 -21.00
C TYR A 169 -28.83 -13.89 -20.00
N LEU A 170 -30.11 -14.20 -20.11
CA LEU A 170 -31.15 -13.75 -19.18
C LEU A 170 -32.26 -14.81 -19.10
N HIS A 171 -32.61 -15.20 -17.87
CA HIS A 171 -33.65 -16.15 -17.57
C HIS A 171 -34.84 -15.49 -16.91
N GLU A 172 -36.05 -15.87 -17.24
CA GLU A 172 -37.32 -15.29 -16.74
C GLU A 172 -37.47 -15.37 -15.22
N ASP A 173 -36.94 -16.40 -14.59
CA ASP A 173 -36.97 -16.61 -13.14
C ASP A 173 -36.23 -15.50 -12.33
N LEU A 174 -35.42 -14.69 -12.97
CA LEU A 174 -34.82 -13.52 -12.34
C LEU A 174 -35.89 -12.54 -11.83
N PHE A 175 -37.06 -12.54 -12.48
CA PHE A 175 -38.22 -11.68 -12.20
C PHE A 175 -39.34 -12.37 -11.43
N ASP A 176 -39.19 -13.63 -11.05
CA ASP A 176 -40.20 -14.40 -10.36
C ASP A 176 -40.59 -13.81 -8.99
N ASN A 177 -41.89 -13.62 -8.78
CA ASN A 177 -42.47 -12.95 -7.63
C ASN A 177 -42.81 -13.88 -6.47
N THR A 178 -42.56 -15.20 -6.56
CA THR A 178 -42.91 -16.11 -5.47
C THR A 178 -42.11 -15.79 -4.21
N GLU A 179 -42.81 -15.52 -3.10
CA GLU A 179 -42.20 -15.22 -1.81
C GLU A 179 -41.38 -16.39 -1.28
N CYS A 180 -40.17 -16.12 -0.80
CA CYS A 180 -39.36 -17.09 -0.10
C CYS A 180 -39.74 -17.08 1.36
N GLY A 181 -40.19 -18.22 1.90
CA GLY A 181 -40.52 -18.35 3.30
C GLY A 181 -39.31 -18.29 4.23
N ALA A 182 -39.52 -17.65 5.36
CA ALA A 182 -38.78 -17.59 6.62
C ALA A 182 -37.35 -16.95 6.62
N PRO A 183 -37.04 -16.12 7.62
CA PRO A 183 -35.73 -15.46 7.74
C PRO A 183 -34.69 -16.44 8.27
N THR A 184 -33.61 -16.62 7.54
CA THR A 184 -32.42 -17.33 8.01
C THR A 184 -31.56 -16.38 8.81
N VAL A 185 -31.52 -16.57 10.13
CA VAL A 185 -30.58 -15.91 11.03
C VAL A 185 -29.23 -16.57 10.87
N PHE A 186 -28.19 -15.81 10.59
CA PHE A 186 -26.81 -16.29 10.52
C PHE A 186 -26.37 -16.85 11.89
N ALA A 187 -26.21 -18.18 11.96
CA ALA A 187 -25.40 -18.82 12.98
C ALA A 187 -24.01 -19.06 12.37
N THR A 188 -22.99 -18.54 13.02
CA THR A 188 -21.58 -18.86 12.75
C THR A 188 -21.37 -20.35 12.90
N ALA A 189 -21.27 -21.08 11.80
CA ALA A 189 -20.98 -22.52 11.82
C ALA A 189 -19.50 -22.73 11.50
N THR A 190 -18.84 -23.36 12.45
CA THR A 190 -17.50 -23.96 12.41
C THR A 190 -17.44 -25.06 11.35
N MET A 191 -16.41 -25.04 10.54
CA MET A 191 -16.12 -26.03 9.48
C MET A 191 -16.10 -27.47 9.98
N PRO A 192 -16.65 -28.43 9.25
CA PRO A 192 -16.30 -29.84 9.44
C PRO A 192 -15.20 -30.28 8.48
N ALA A 193 -14.22 -30.98 9.03
CA ALA A 193 -13.08 -31.57 8.34
C ALA A 193 -13.48 -32.63 7.32
N THR A 194 -12.85 -32.58 6.16
CA THR A 194 -12.83 -33.63 5.12
C THR A 194 -12.59 -35.04 5.66
N LYS A 195 -13.50 -35.94 5.35
CA LYS A 195 -13.23 -37.39 5.42
C LYS A 195 -13.49 -38.05 4.07
N THR A 196 -12.44 -38.70 3.60
CA THR A 196 -12.38 -39.60 2.46
C THR A 196 -13.39 -40.72 2.54
N ALA A 197 -13.94 -41.07 1.37
CA ALA A 197 -14.88 -42.16 1.15
C ALA A 197 -14.22 -43.52 1.30
N THR A 198 -14.92 -44.46 1.95
CA THR A 198 -15.01 -45.87 1.52
C THR A 198 -16.24 -46.53 2.11
N GLU A 199 -16.98 -47.14 1.23
CA GLU A 199 -18.10 -48.10 1.19
C GLU A 199 -18.55 -48.83 2.46
N ALA A 200 -19.81 -48.95 2.58
CA ALA A 200 -20.74 -50.06 2.40
C ALA A 200 -21.73 -50.31 3.57
N ALA A 201 -22.97 -50.19 3.22
CA ALA A 201 -24.08 -51.09 3.48
C ALA A 201 -24.57 -51.42 4.91
N ALA A 202 -25.86 -51.17 5.03
CA ALA A 202 -26.93 -52.02 5.53
C ALA A 202 -27.50 -51.83 6.93
N THR A 203 -28.80 -51.53 6.90
CA THR A 203 -29.99 -52.01 7.68
C THR A 203 -30.28 -51.46 9.08
N ALA A 204 -31.33 -50.71 9.08
CA ALA A 204 -32.62 -50.93 9.77
C ALA A 204 -32.75 -50.83 11.30
N SER A 205 -33.71 -50.03 11.63
CA SER A 205 -34.81 -50.14 12.57
C SER A 205 -34.72 -49.42 13.93
N GLU A 206 -35.65 -48.49 14.05
CA GLU A 206 -36.65 -48.29 15.15
C GLU A 206 -36.17 -48.31 16.61
N THR A 207 -36.48 -47.39 17.43
CA THR A 207 -37.68 -46.97 18.09
C THR A 207 -37.37 -46.17 19.39
N THR A 208 -38.01 -45.08 19.50
CA THR A 208 -38.74 -44.51 20.69
C THR A 208 -38.06 -44.28 22.07
N GLN A 209 -38.25 -43.04 22.51
CA GLN A 209 -38.76 -42.56 23.82
C GLN A 209 -37.80 -42.09 24.89
N LYS A 210 -38.03 -40.79 25.18
CA LYS A 210 -38.26 -40.14 26.51
C LYS A 210 -37.29 -40.41 27.66
N GLY A 211 -36.86 -39.33 28.26
CA GLY A 211 -36.61 -39.32 29.71
C GLY A 211 -35.76 -38.15 30.20
N GLU A 212 -36.39 -37.33 30.96
CA GLU A 212 -35.97 -36.12 31.68
C GLU A 212 -34.81 -36.27 32.67
N ARG A 213 -34.13 -35.12 32.91
CA ARG A 213 -33.70 -34.51 34.17
C ARG A 213 -32.42 -34.92 34.88
N LYS A 214 -31.71 -33.82 35.12
CA LYS A 214 -31.04 -33.38 36.37
C LYS A 214 -29.55 -33.70 36.62
N SER A 215 -28.83 -32.58 36.69
CA SER A 215 -27.95 -32.12 37.80
C SER A 215 -26.73 -32.93 38.20
N GLY A 216 -25.59 -32.28 38.30
CA GLY A 216 -24.51 -32.60 39.20
C GLY A 216 -23.12 -32.33 38.64
N GLY A 217 -22.49 -31.23 38.99
CA GLY A 217 -21.04 -31.13 39.04
C GLY A 217 -20.55 -31.59 40.41
N PRO A 218 -19.33 -31.37 40.80
CA PRO A 218 -18.05 -31.30 40.12
C PRO A 218 -17.05 -32.31 40.69
N THR A 219 -15.83 -32.42 40.15
CA THR A 219 -14.59 -32.59 40.93
C THR A 219 -13.38 -32.91 40.07
N ALA A 220 -12.42 -32.13 40.31
CA ALA A 220 -10.97 -32.19 40.30
C ALA A 220 -10.32 -33.57 40.45
N PHE A 221 -9.11 -33.71 39.94
CA PHE A 221 -7.87 -34.17 40.53
C PHE A 221 -6.88 -34.61 39.43
N MET A 222 -5.79 -33.89 39.36
CA MET A 222 -4.39 -34.17 39.76
C MET A 222 -3.59 -35.12 38.85
N ALA A 223 -2.60 -34.56 38.27
CA ALA A 223 -1.17 -34.80 38.35
C ALA A 223 -0.64 -36.25 38.44
N SER A 224 0.32 -36.56 37.57
CA SER A 224 1.53 -37.23 38.03
C SER A 224 2.68 -37.05 37.02
N GLU A 225 3.74 -36.49 37.54
CA GLU A 225 5.12 -36.56 37.07
C GLU A 225 5.60 -37.99 36.90
N THR A 226 6.55 -38.22 36.01
CA THR A 226 7.70 -39.05 36.34
C THR A 226 8.89 -38.75 35.42
N THR A 227 9.92 -38.35 36.09
CA THR A 227 11.36 -38.28 35.81
C THR A 227 12.00 -39.65 35.54
N SER A 228 13.07 -39.65 34.76
CA SER A 228 14.42 -40.26 34.98
C SER A 228 15.25 -40.08 33.68
N ALA A 229 16.35 -39.43 33.66
CA ALA A 229 17.65 -39.47 34.37
C ALA A 229 18.61 -40.55 33.84
N VAL A 230 19.84 -40.04 33.46
CA VAL A 230 21.22 -40.65 33.60
C VAL A 230 21.62 -41.60 32.45
N SER A 231 22.78 -41.46 31.78
CA SER A 231 24.20 -41.33 32.19
C SER A 231 25.07 -41.09 30.94
N GLU A 232 26.01 -40.17 30.99
CA GLU A 232 27.45 -40.24 31.13
C GLU A 232 28.20 -41.37 30.43
N THR A 233 29.20 -41.00 29.59
CA THR A 233 30.65 -41.30 29.70
C THR A 233 31.40 -40.63 28.53
N VAL A 234 32.22 -39.68 28.75
CA VAL A 234 33.66 -39.56 29.06
C VAL A 234 34.56 -40.40 28.14
N SER A 235 35.41 -39.76 27.37
CA SER A 235 36.88 -39.87 27.34
C SER A 235 37.52 -38.94 26.28
N LYS A 236 38.42 -38.12 26.80
CA LYS A 236 39.62 -37.56 26.13
C LYS A 236 40.76 -38.57 26.32
N PRO A 237 42.02 -38.47 25.80
CA PRO A 237 42.74 -37.21 25.52
C PRO A 237 43.83 -37.28 24.39
N ASP A 238 44.44 -36.08 24.19
CA ASP A 238 45.86 -35.78 23.99
C ASP A 238 46.60 -35.96 22.65
N GLY A 239 47.33 -34.87 22.34
CA GLY A 239 48.67 -34.83 21.81
C GLY A 239 48.91 -33.67 20.83
N GLN A 240 49.32 -32.52 21.29
CA GLN A 240 50.60 -31.79 21.18
C GLN A 240 51.38 -32.05 19.86
N SER A 241 51.84 -31.04 19.12
CA SER A 241 52.91 -30.06 19.37
C SER A 241 53.04 -29.15 18.13
N GLU A 242 53.23 -27.85 18.29
CA GLU A 242 54.40 -26.99 18.14
C GLU A 242 55.14 -27.13 16.78
N GLU A 243 55.51 -26.13 16.02
CA GLU A 243 56.18 -24.87 16.26
C GLU A 243 56.24 -24.02 14.99
N LYS A 244 56.20 -22.67 15.17
CA LYS A 244 57.03 -21.57 14.63
C LYS A 244 57.55 -21.65 13.18
N SER A 245 57.69 -20.58 12.44
CA SER A 245 58.01 -19.18 12.68
C SER A 245 58.21 -18.42 11.36
N GLN A 246 57.92 -17.14 11.40
CA GLN A 246 58.68 -15.99 10.85
C GLN A 246 58.75 -15.69 9.36
N THR A 247 58.17 -14.52 9.04
CA THR A 247 58.80 -13.28 8.52
C THR A 247 59.49 -13.39 7.13
N GLU A 248 59.31 -12.49 6.19
CA GLU A 248 59.53 -11.06 6.09
C GLU A 248 59.04 -10.50 4.74
N GLU A 249 58.64 -9.28 4.77
CA GLU A 249 58.73 -8.13 3.89
C GLU A 249 59.35 -8.25 2.48
N GLY A 250 58.72 -7.44 1.58
CA GLY A 250 59.46 -6.82 0.49
C GLY A 250 58.65 -6.35 -0.72
N LYS A 251 58.18 -5.19 -0.64
CA LYS A 251 58.14 -4.04 -1.58
C LYS A 251 58.51 -4.25 -3.07
N THR A 252 57.68 -3.67 -3.88
CA THR A 252 57.81 -2.61 -4.94
C THR A 252 57.98 -3.01 -6.38
N THR A 253 57.09 -2.37 -7.13
CA THR A 253 57.25 -1.58 -8.40
C THR A 253 57.25 -2.28 -9.74
N SER A 254 56.23 -1.96 -10.47
CA SER A 254 56.11 -1.30 -11.79
C SER A 254 56.66 -1.98 -13.04
N LYS A 255 55.85 -1.81 -14.06
CA LYS A 255 56.04 -1.51 -15.48
C LYS A 255 56.00 -2.65 -16.49
N GLU A 256 54.99 -2.50 -17.30
CA GLU A 256 54.92 -2.33 -18.78
C GLU A 256 55.64 -3.36 -19.70
N ALA A 257 54.81 -3.74 -20.63
CA ALA A 257 55.06 -3.88 -22.09
C ALA A 257 55.37 -5.29 -22.63
N ASP A 258 54.48 -5.71 -23.45
CA ASP A 258 54.59 -6.03 -24.88
C ASP A 258 55.02 -7.45 -25.33
N GLU A 259 54.16 -7.91 -26.22
CA GLU A 259 54.40 -8.71 -27.42
C GLU A 259 54.81 -10.20 -27.39
N THR A 260 53.89 -10.88 -28.03
CA THR A 260 54.04 -11.88 -29.11
C THR A 260 54.45 -13.31 -28.82
N THR A 261 53.55 -14.10 -29.36
CA THR A 261 53.67 -15.31 -30.21
C THR A 261 54.05 -16.65 -29.63
N THR A 262 53.14 -17.53 -30.09
CA THR A 262 53.28 -18.91 -30.62
C THR A 262 53.31 -20.10 -29.65
N GLU A 263 52.24 -20.93 -29.89
CA GLU A 263 52.27 -22.37 -30.18
C GLU A 263 52.91 -23.28 -29.10
N GLU A 264 52.33 -24.33 -28.66
CA GLU A 264 51.71 -25.51 -29.21
C GLU A 264 51.18 -26.43 -28.08
N GLN A 265 50.02 -26.96 -28.31
CA GLN A 265 49.55 -28.33 -28.24
C GLN A 265 49.69 -29.25 -27.01
N GLU A 266 48.55 -29.89 -26.82
CA GLU A 266 48.19 -31.22 -26.31
C GLU A 266 47.89 -31.31 -24.80
N GLY A 267 46.82 -31.84 -24.35
CA GLY A 267 45.72 -32.66 -24.89
C GLY A 267 44.91 -33.22 -23.72
N HIS A 268 43.71 -33.49 -24.01
CA HIS A 268 42.77 -34.50 -23.51
C HIS A 268 41.80 -34.22 -22.37
N THR A 269 40.54 -34.29 -22.85
CA THR A 269 39.32 -34.88 -22.31
C THR A 269 38.71 -34.16 -21.12
N GLY A 270 37.52 -33.70 -21.12
CA GLY A 270 36.29 -33.80 -21.93
C GLY A 270 35.11 -33.59 -21.02
N GLU A 271 34.32 -32.64 -21.34
CA GLU A 271 32.88 -32.61 -21.08
C GLU A 271 32.35 -31.39 -21.86
N GLU A 272 31.53 -31.70 -22.85
CA GLU A 272 30.93 -30.70 -23.75
C GLU A 272 29.91 -29.86 -22.97
N ALA A 273 30.30 -28.63 -22.63
CA ALA A 273 29.36 -27.55 -22.47
C ALA A 273 29.25 -26.87 -23.85
N SER A 274 28.05 -26.88 -24.41
CA SER A 274 27.73 -26.20 -25.66
C SER A 274 28.08 -24.71 -25.55
N GLU A 275 29.13 -24.30 -26.25
CA GLU A 275 29.39 -22.89 -26.51
C GLU A 275 28.24 -22.37 -27.38
N GLU A 276 27.36 -21.54 -26.79
CA GLU A 276 26.42 -20.75 -27.56
C GLU A 276 27.24 -19.78 -28.45
N GLU A 277 27.31 -20.05 -29.77
CA GLU A 277 27.89 -19.12 -30.74
C GLU A 277 27.23 -17.75 -30.62
N ALA A 278 28.02 -16.70 -30.44
CA ALA A 278 27.53 -15.33 -30.36
C ALA A 278 26.61 -15.02 -31.56
N PRO A 279 25.45 -14.39 -31.36
CA PRO A 279 24.47 -14.15 -32.40
C PRO A 279 25.07 -13.29 -33.53
N LEU A 280 24.84 -13.68 -34.79
CA LEU A 280 25.27 -12.92 -35.96
C LEU A 280 24.52 -11.59 -35.99
N CYS A 281 25.26 -10.47 -36.15
CA CYS A 281 24.69 -9.11 -36.06
C CYS A 281 25.00 -8.27 -37.28
N TYR A 282 24.02 -7.45 -37.73
CA TYR A 282 24.22 -6.35 -38.65
C TYR A 282 24.32 -5.02 -37.91
N LYS A 283 25.54 -4.42 -37.84
CA LYS A 283 25.77 -3.15 -37.11
C LYS A 283 25.21 -3.13 -35.69
N GLY A 284 25.44 -4.22 -34.96
CA GLY A 284 24.97 -4.37 -33.56
C GLY A 284 23.50 -4.83 -33.40
N ILE A 285 22.80 -5.09 -34.48
CA ILE A 285 21.43 -5.63 -34.47
C ILE A 285 21.50 -7.11 -34.83
N PRO A 286 21.03 -8.03 -33.97
CA PRO A 286 20.94 -9.46 -34.30
C PRO A 286 20.03 -9.70 -35.51
N TYR A 287 20.45 -10.57 -36.43
CA TYR A 287 19.69 -10.87 -37.64
C TYR A 287 18.36 -11.54 -37.39
N ASP A 288 18.25 -12.35 -36.36
CA ASP A 288 16.99 -12.96 -35.87
C ASP A 288 15.94 -11.90 -35.55
N ARG A 289 16.29 -10.84 -34.81
CA ARG A 289 15.40 -9.71 -34.54
C ARG A 289 14.95 -8.97 -35.79
N ILE A 290 15.85 -8.84 -36.81
CA ILE A 290 15.49 -8.22 -38.09
C ILE A 290 14.46 -9.09 -38.82
N ILE A 291 14.65 -10.41 -38.82
CA ILE A 291 13.77 -11.38 -39.49
C ILE A 291 12.40 -11.46 -38.79
N GLU A 292 12.37 -11.54 -37.48
CA GLU A 292 11.09 -11.56 -36.72
C GLU A 292 10.31 -10.26 -36.93
N LYS A 293 11.00 -9.10 -36.91
CA LYS A 293 10.33 -7.83 -37.20
C LYS A 293 9.86 -7.73 -38.66
N TRP A 294 10.58 -8.36 -39.61
CA TRP A 294 10.14 -8.48 -40.99
C TRP A 294 8.80 -9.22 -41.07
N TRP A 295 8.68 -10.39 -40.42
CA TRP A 295 7.45 -11.16 -40.40
C TRP A 295 6.31 -10.40 -39.73
N THR A 296 6.59 -9.73 -38.62
CA THR A 296 5.60 -8.88 -37.91
C THR A 296 5.04 -7.78 -38.81
N LEU A 297 5.87 -7.11 -39.60
CA LEU A 297 5.44 -5.95 -40.39
C LEU A 297 4.88 -6.34 -41.77
N TYR A 298 5.30 -7.45 -42.34
CA TYR A 298 4.97 -7.77 -43.74
C TYR A 298 4.30 -9.13 -43.95
N ASN A 299 4.10 -9.91 -42.88
CA ASN A 299 3.38 -11.18 -42.92
C ASN A 299 2.51 -11.40 -41.65
N GLU A 300 1.99 -10.35 -41.06
CA GLU A 300 1.10 -10.37 -39.88
C GLU A 300 1.66 -11.17 -38.67
N GLY A 301 2.98 -11.34 -38.61
CA GLY A 301 3.67 -12.11 -37.56
C GLY A 301 3.73 -13.62 -37.85
N GLU A 302 3.16 -14.08 -38.95
CA GLU A 302 3.19 -15.50 -39.30
C GLU A 302 4.49 -15.89 -40.02
N HIS A 303 5.09 -17.01 -39.64
CA HIS A 303 6.25 -17.59 -40.29
C HIS A 303 5.87 -18.34 -41.57
N PRO A 304 6.83 -18.50 -42.52
CA PRO A 304 6.60 -19.28 -43.75
C PRO A 304 6.15 -20.70 -43.43
N ILE A 305 5.07 -21.16 -44.08
CA ILE A 305 4.51 -22.51 -43.97
C ILE A 305 4.73 -23.24 -45.28
N ARG A 306 4.51 -24.55 -45.30
CA ARG A 306 4.78 -25.45 -46.46
C ARG A 306 4.17 -24.98 -47.77
N SER A 307 3.05 -24.27 -47.75
CA SER A 307 2.37 -23.77 -48.95
C SER A 307 2.98 -22.51 -49.56
N ASN A 308 3.69 -21.68 -48.77
CA ASN A 308 4.20 -20.38 -49.20
C ASN A 308 5.69 -20.15 -48.90
N ARG A 309 6.38 -21.09 -48.23
CA ARG A 309 7.74 -20.96 -47.75
C ARG A 309 8.74 -20.57 -48.84
N ASN A 310 8.63 -21.12 -50.08
CA ASN A 310 9.52 -20.76 -51.17
C ASN A 310 9.41 -19.30 -51.56
N THR A 311 8.18 -18.80 -51.68
CA THR A 311 7.92 -17.40 -52.07
C THR A 311 8.35 -16.44 -50.97
N LEU A 312 7.95 -16.70 -49.71
CA LEU A 312 8.28 -15.83 -48.61
C LEU A 312 9.79 -15.84 -48.26
N THR A 313 10.44 -17.01 -48.28
CA THR A 313 11.88 -17.10 -48.11
C THR A 313 12.66 -16.40 -49.23
N PHE A 314 12.19 -16.49 -50.48
CA PHE A 314 12.78 -15.71 -51.58
C PHE A 314 12.59 -14.20 -51.35
N GLU A 315 11.40 -13.75 -50.97
CA GLU A 315 11.16 -12.33 -50.68
C GLU A 315 12.03 -11.82 -49.52
N LEU A 316 12.14 -12.58 -48.44
CA LEU A 316 13.06 -12.27 -47.34
C LEU A 316 14.51 -12.19 -47.83
N ALA A 317 14.97 -13.17 -48.60
CA ALA A 317 16.32 -13.25 -49.11
C ALA A 317 16.67 -12.06 -50.03
N VAL A 318 15.73 -11.66 -50.91
CA VAL A 318 15.91 -10.45 -51.78
C VAL A 318 16.14 -9.19 -50.97
N ASN A 319 15.51 -9.08 -49.80
CA ASN A 319 15.68 -7.92 -48.94
C ASN A 319 16.94 -8.06 -48.08
N LEU A 320 17.19 -9.20 -47.43
CA LEU A 320 18.32 -9.39 -46.51
C LEU A 320 19.69 -9.36 -47.20
N ARG A 321 19.79 -9.71 -48.47
CA ARG A 321 21.08 -9.72 -49.23
C ARG A 321 21.86 -8.39 -49.12
N ASN A 322 21.14 -7.26 -48.98
CA ASN A 322 21.79 -5.95 -48.88
C ASN A 322 22.48 -5.71 -47.53
N ILE A 323 22.11 -6.45 -46.49
CA ILE A 323 22.74 -6.37 -45.17
C ILE A 323 23.63 -7.57 -44.88
N CYS A 324 23.57 -8.60 -45.72
CA CYS A 324 24.46 -9.75 -45.69
C CYS A 324 25.59 -9.61 -46.74
N ASP A 325 25.88 -8.36 -47.23
CA ASP A 325 26.93 -8.04 -48.21
C ASP A 325 26.92 -8.93 -49.47
N PHE A 326 25.74 -9.41 -49.86
CA PHE A 326 25.51 -10.38 -50.96
C PHE A 326 26.26 -11.71 -50.74
N ASP A 327 26.67 -12.01 -49.49
CA ASP A 327 27.32 -13.26 -49.16
C ASP A 327 26.28 -14.39 -49.01
N ARG A 328 26.46 -15.41 -49.82
CA ARG A 328 25.61 -16.61 -49.87
C ARG A 328 25.69 -17.42 -48.59
N GLU A 329 26.91 -17.57 -48.02
CA GLU A 329 27.12 -18.38 -46.84
C GLU A 329 26.49 -17.74 -45.58
N LEU A 330 26.71 -16.43 -45.46
CA LEU A 330 26.07 -15.65 -44.37
C LEU A 330 24.54 -15.70 -44.48
N MET A 331 23.98 -15.53 -45.70
CA MET A 331 22.53 -15.62 -45.88
C MET A 331 21.98 -17.01 -45.56
N ALA A 332 22.73 -18.07 -45.87
CA ALA A 332 22.34 -19.43 -45.56
C ALA A 332 22.31 -19.71 -44.01
N ARG A 333 23.24 -19.05 -43.28
CA ARG A 333 23.29 -19.15 -41.80
C ARG A 333 22.21 -18.31 -41.11
N VAL A 334 21.90 -17.14 -41.65
CA VAL A 334 21.00 -16.15 -41.06
C VAL A 334 19.52 -16.50 -41.31
N ILE A 335 19.19 -16.99 -42.54
CA ILE A 335 17.80 -17.34 -42.88
C ILE A 335 17.43 -18.73 -42.35
N PRO A 336 16.43 -18.86 -41.43
CA PRO A 336 16.03 -20.16 -40.90
C PRO A 336 15.36 -21.09 -41.93
N CYS A 337 15.38 -22.37 -41.65
CA CYS A 337 14.61 -23.35 -42.41
C CYS A 337 13.21 -23.48 -41.78
N TYR A 338 12.22 -22.82 -42.35
CA TYR A 338 10.84 -22.85 -41.83
C TYR A 338 10.09 -24.11 -42.23
N ASP A 339 9.24 -24.64 -41.35
CA ASP A 339 8.29 -25.76 -41.60
C ASP A 339 8.93 -26.91 -42.40
N GLY A 340 10.08 -27.43 -41.93
CA GLY A 340 10.81 -28.51 -42.58
C GLY A 340 11.30 -28.19 -44.00
N PHE A 341 11.62 -26.94 -44.28
CA PHE A 341 12.15 -26.47 -45.56
C PHE A 341 13.49 -27.16 -45.86
N PRO A 342 13.61 -27.94 -46.93
CA PRO A 342 14.89 -28.55 -47.26
C PRO A 342 15.98 -27.52 -47.54
N GLU A 343 17.17 -27.69 -47.01
CA GLU A 343 18.27 -26.74 -47.15
C GLU A 343 18.63 -26.48 -48.60
N ALA A 344 18.58 -27.47 -49.46
CA ALA A 344 18.80 -27.33 -50.90
C ALA A 344 17.78 -26.38 -51.57
N GLU A 345 16.50 -26.43 -51.16
CA GLU A 345 15.46 -25.54 -51.67
C GLU A 345 15.63 -24.11 -51.10
N LYS A 346 16.02 -23.94 -49.82
CA LYS A 346 16.39 -22.66 -49.24
C LYS A 346 17.54 -22.03 -49.99
N LEU A 347 18.59 -22.78 -50.25
CA LEU A 347 19.74 -22.31 -51.02
C LEU A 347 19.38 -21.93 -52.47
N ALA A 348 18.44 -22.62 -53.09
CA ALA A 348 17.94 -22.25 -54.41
C ALA A 348 17.20 -20.88 -54.38
N CYS A 349 16.40 -20.64 -53.32
CA CYS A 349 15.74 -19.35 -53.12
C CYS A 349 16.80 -18.22 -52.90
N ILE A 350 17.84 -18.46 -52.08
CA ILE A 350 18.93 -17.51 -51.83
C ILE A 350 19.71 -17.24 -53.14
N ASN A 351 20.05 -18.23 -53.89
CA ASN A 351 20.75 -18.10 -55.20
C ASN A 351 19.90 -17.27 -56.19
N SER A 352 18.61 -17.52 -56.24
CA SER A 352 17.67 -16.75 -57.07
C SER A 352 17.61 -15.29 -56.61
N ALA A 353 17.57 -15.04 -55.30
CA ALA A 353 17.57 -13.70 -54.72
C ALA A 353 18.87 -12.94 -55.03
N LEU A 354 20.02 -13.61 -55.00
CA LEU A 354 21.33 -13.03 -55.35
C LEU A 354 21.47 -12.66 -56.83
N SER A 355 20.74 -13.36 -57.73
CA SER A 355 20.76 -13.08 -59.18
C SER A 355 19.96 -11.83 -59.59
N GLU A 356 19.14 -11.30 -58.70
CA GLU A 356 18.35 -10.09 -58.93
C GLU A 356 19.23 -8.84 -59.10
N LYS A 357 18.92 -8.03 -60.13
CA LYS A 357 19.76 -6.89 -60.55
C LYS A 357 19.70 -5.66 -59.63
N GLN A 358 18.79 -5.63 -58.66
CA GLN A 358 18.64 -4.47 -57.80
C GLN A 358 19.69 -4.47 -56.68
N THR A 359 20.53 -3.44 -56.65
CA THR A 359 21.64 -3.30 -55.67
C THR A 359 21.37 -2.32 -54.54
N GLN A 360 20.30 -1.52 -54.63
CA GLN A 360 19.94 -0.59 -53.58
C GLN A 360 19.11 -1.26 -52.51
N MET A 361 19.41 -0.95 -51.24
CA MET A 361 18.66 -1.45 -50.08
C MET A 361 17.17 -1.04 -50.20
N PRO A 362 16.24 -2.02 -50.21
CA PRO A 362 14.82 -1.76 -50.30
C PRO A 362 14.30 -0.89 -49.16
N LYS A 363 13.26 -0.09 -49.45
CA LYS A 363 12.62 0.75 -48.41
C LYS A 363 12.09 -0.09 -47.25
N ARG A 364 11.43 -1.22 -47.55
CA ARG A 364 10.88 -2.13 -46.53
C ARG A 364 11.93 -2.59 -45.52
N LEU A 365 13.12 -2.98 -45.98
CA LEU A 365 14.19 -3.40 -45.10
C LEU A 365 14.71 -2.25 -44.22
N ARG A 366 14.79 -1.03 -44.76
CA ARG A 366 15.15 0.15 -43.96
C ARG A 366 14.12 0.43 -42.85
N ASP A 367 12.85 0.33 -43.18
CA ASP A 367 11.73 0.53 -42.20
C ASP A 367 11.79 -0.54 -41.08
N VAL A 368 12.13 -1.80 -41.40
CA VAL A 368 12.36 -2.88 -40.42
C VAL A 368 13.53 -2.57 -39.51
N ILE A 369 14.67 -2.21 -40.07
CA ILE A 369 15.90 -1.90 -39.29
C ILE A 369 15.67 -0.71 -38.35
N GLU A 370 14.96 0.30 -38.83
CA GLU A 370 14.62 1.46 -37.98
C GLU A 370 13.65 1.09 -36.88
N ALA A 371 12.64 0.25 -37.14
CA ALA A 371 11.70 -0.25 -36.14
C ALA A 371 12.44 -1.08 -35.08
N VAL A 372 13.31 -2.02 -35.46
CA VAL A 372 14.11 -2.81 -34.51
C VAL A 372 15.02 -1.92 -33.66
N ARG A 373 15.62 -0.88 -34.24
CA ARG A 373 16.44 0.09 -33.48
C ARG A 373 15.61 0.88 -32.46
N GLN A 374 14.38 1.20 -32.81
CA GLN A 374 13.47 1.87 -31.86
C GLN A 374 13.05 0.94 -30.74
N ASP A 375 12.74 -0.32 -31.04
CA ASP A 375 12.40 -1.32 -30.05
C ASP A 375 13.57 -1.53 -29.06
N MET A 376 14.79 -1.76 -29.57
CA MET A 376 16.00 -1.89 -28.74
C MET A 376 16.27 -0.67 -27.86
N LYS A 377 16.09 0.55 -28.40
CA LYS A 377 16.24 1.78 -27.60
C LYS A 377 15.16 1.93 -26.52
N THR A 378 14.00 1.32 -26.71
CA THR A 378 12.91 1.33 -25.74
C THR A 378 13.20 0.30 -24.65
N GLU A 379 13.64 -0.90 -25.03
CA GLU A 379 14.09 -1.95 -24.11
C GLU A 379 15.28 -1.46 -23.25
N ASP A 380 16.32 -0.86 -23.87
CA ASP A 380 17.47 -0.27 -23.15
C ASP A 380 17.05 0.82 -22.15
N LYS A 381 16.00 1.59 -22.46
CA LYS A 381 15.47 2.61 -21.55
C LYS A 381 14.63 2.01 -20.42
N GLU A 382 13.89 0.96 -20.68
CA GLU A 382 13.11 0.23 -19.68
C GLU A 382 14.04 -0.51 -18.73
N ASP A 383 15.07 -1.21 -19.25
CA ASP A 383 16.09 -1.87 -18.44
C ASP A 383 16.90 -0.89 -17.60
N ALA A 384 17.31 0.24 -18.21
CA ALA A 384 17.99 1.31 -17.48
C ALA A 384 17.09 1.96 -16.43
N ALA A 385 15.78 2.06 -16.66
CA ALA A 385 14.83 2.58 -15.69
C ALA A 385 14.62 1.60 -14.52
N VAL A 386 14.57 0.29 -14.79
CA VAL A 386 14.49 -0.76 -13.76
C VAL A 386 15.76 -0.78 -12.93
N GLU A 387 16.94 -0.72 -13.60
CA GLU A 387 18.23 -0.69 -12.91
C GLU A 387 18.42 0.61 -12.10
N ALA A 388 17.96 1.74 -12.62
CA ALA A 388 17.92 3.00 -11.89
C ALA A 388 16.99 2.97 -10.68
N MET A 389 15.83 2.30 -10.77
CA MET A 389 14.93 2.10 -9.63
C MET A 389 15.55 1.23 -8.53
N LEU A 390 16.24 0.17 -8.87
CA LEU A 390 16.96 -0.69 -7.92
C LEU A 390 18.18 0.01 -7.31
N GLN A 391 18.86 0.87 -8.06
CA GLN A 391 20.01 1.65 -7.58
C GLN A 391 19.58 2.84 -6.72
N ASP A 392 18.38 3.38 -6.89
CA ASP A 392 17.93 4.60 -6.22
C ASP A 392 17.87 4.44 -4.67
N ASP A 393 17.53 3.27 -4.16
CA ASP A 393 17.49 3.01 -2.71
C ASP A 393 18.88 2.66 -2.14
N LEU A 394 19.75 1.99 -2.91
CA LEU A 394 21.13 1.68 -2.50
C LEU A 394 22.01 2.92 -2.47
N GLN A 395 21.78 3.93 -3.33
CA GLN A 395 22.58 5.17 -3.31
C GLN A 395 22.49 5.88 -1.94
N TYR A 396 21.30 5.92 -1.32
CA TYR A 396 21.14 6.51 0.01
C TYR A 396 21.90 5.69 1.07
N TYR A 397 21.81 4.36 1.02
CA TYR A 397 22.56 3.51 1.94
C TYR A 397 24.07 3.67 1.78
N ASN A 398 24.57 3.68 0.55
CA ASN A 398 25.99 3.83 0.24
C ASN A 398 26.55 5.21 0.64
N ALA A 399 25.69 6.23 0.65
CA ALA A 399 26.05 7.58 1.10
C ALA A 399 26.04 7.74 2.63
N LEU A 400 25.48 6.77 3.38
CA LEU A 400 25.47 6.82 4.84
C LEU A 400 26.86 6.57 5.42
N PRO A 401 27.28 7.35 6.45
CA PRO A 401 28.47 7.02 7.22
C PRO A 401 28.26 5.75 8.04
N LYS A 402 29.33 5.24 8.65
CA LYS A 402 29.23 4.10 9.56
C LYS A 402 28.26 4.40 10.71
N MET A 403 27.15 3.69 10.74
CA MET A 403 26.11 3.85 11.77
C MET A 403 26.59 3.39 13.15
N PRO A 404 26.05 3.96 14.24
CA PRO A 404 26.39 3.56 15.60
C PRO A 404 25.87 2.16 15.92
N GLN A 405 26.44 1.56 17.00
CA GLN A 405 25.98 0.28 17.53
C GLN A 405 24.47 0.31 17.82
N GLY A 406 23.82 -0.79 17.62
CA GLY A 406 22.38 -0.96 17.66
C GLY A 406 21.73 -0.66 16.33
N VAL A 407 21.99 0.52 15.74
CA VAL A 407 21.45 0.89 14.41
C VAL A 407 22.15 0.10 13.30
N ARG A 408 23.46 -0.05 13.39
CA ARG A 408 24.23 -0.87 12.44
C ARG A 408 23.75 -2.34 12.45
N GLU A 409 23.57 -2.92 13.62
CA GLU A 409 23.08 -4.27 13.79
C GLU A 409 21.63 -4.42 13.31
N SER A 410 20.82 -3.38 13.48
CA SER A 410 19.46 -3.30 12.92
C SER A 410 19.48 -3.36 11.39
N ILE A 411 20.35 -2.61 10.74
CA ILE A 411 20.55 -2.64 9.28
C ILE A 411 21.10 -4.01 8.86
N SER A 412 22.08 -4.57 9.60
CA SER A 412 22.64 -5.88 9.27
C SER A 412 21.61 -7.02 9.35
N ALA A 413 20.60 -6.87 10.20
CA ALA A 413 19.52 -7.85 10.34
C ALA A 413 18.53 -7.83 9.15
N VAL A 414 18.36 -6.69 8.48
CA VAL A 414 17.37 -6.54 7.37
C VAL A 414 18.04 -6.44 6.00
N GLY A 415 19.34 -6.19 5.94
CA GLY A 415 20.11 -6.00 4.71
C GLY A 415 20.11 -4.55 4.18
N PRO A 416 21.00 -4.28 3.20
CA PRO A 416 21.28 -2.93 2.71
C PRO A 416 20.07 -2.27 2.02
N TYR A 417 19.26 -3.04 1.32
CA TYR A 417 18.06 -2.54 0.64
C TYR A 417 16.97 -2.02 1.59
N LEU A 418 16.91 -2.57 2.81
CA LEU A 418 16.00 -2.12 3.85
C LEU A 418 16.66 -1.23 4.90
N ALA A 419 17.88 -0.73 4.64
CA ALA A 419 18.63 0.09 5.60
C ALA A 419 17.90 1.39 5.96
N MET A 420 17.42 2.13 4.97
CA MET A 420 16.66 3.36 5.22
C MET A 420 15.34 3.09 5.92
N PRO A 421 14.46 2.16 5.48
CA PRO A 421 13.30 1.71 6.25
C PRO A 421 13.61 1.34 7.70
N ALA A 422 14.70 0.61 7.95
CA ALA A 422 15.11 0.23 9.30
C ALA A 422 15.47 1.46 10.17
N ILE A 423 16.23 2.43 9.64
CA ILE A 423 16.57 3.67 10.35
C ILE A 423 15.28 4.43 10.72
N PHE A 424 14.34 4.55 9.79
CA PHE A 424 13.06 5.23 10.02
C PHE A 424 12.16 4.48 11.02
N ALA A 425 12.29 3.17 11.12
CA ALA A 425 11.53 2.35 12.07
C ALA A 425 12.15 2.35 13.47
N VAL A 426 13.49 2.33 13.59
CA VAL A 426 14.16 2.24 14.91
C VAL A 426 14.29 3.60 15.58
N THR A 427 14.41 4.70 14.86
CA THR A 427 14.58 6.02 15.47
C THR A 427 13.40 6.45 16.37
N PRO A 428 12.11 6.17 16.07
CA PRO A 428 11.03 6.38 17.02
C PRO A 428 11.13 5.49 18.27
N ALA A 429 11.62 4.25 18.15
CA ALA A 429 11.85 3.38 19.29
C ALA A 429 13.00 3.91 20.17
N ILE A 430 14.09 4.38 19.58
CA ILE A 430 15.20 5.03 20.28
C ILE A 430 14.72 6.29 21.00
N GLY A 431 13.92 7.14 20.33
CA GLY A 431 13.33 8.35 20.92
C GLY A 431 12.40 8.03 22.11
N MET A 432 11.66 6.93 22.06
CA MET A 432 10.85 6.43 23.16
C MET A 432 11.70 5.96 24.35
N LEU A 433 12.84 5.32 24.10
CA LEU A 433 13.77 4.88 25.15
C LEU A 433 14.47 6.08 25.80
N ALA A 434 14.93 7.04 25.00
CA ALA A 434 15.56 8.27 25.46
C ALA A 434 14.53 9.32 25.92
N THR A 435 13.55 8.91 26.69
CA THR A 435 12.34 9.68 27.03
C THR A 435 12.63 10.97 27.79
N GLY A 436 13.76 11.07 28.51
CA GLY A 436 14.16 12.25 29.28
C GLY A 436 14.96 13.28 28.48
N VAL A 437 15.32 13.00 27.23
CA VAL A 437 16.16 13.89 26.44
C VAL A 437 15.29 14.91 25.71
N ARG A 438 15.70 16.18 25.77
CA ARG A 438 15.14 17.27 24.95
C ARG A 438 16.28 17.95 24.19
N VAL A 439 16.08 18.13 22.89
CA VAL A 439 17.03 18.81 22.01
C VAL A 439 16.48 20.16 21.61
N ASP A 440 17.33 21.20 21.68
CA ASP A 440 16.95 22.49 21.13
C ASP A 440 16.91 22.44 19.59
N ILE A 441 15.77 22.84 19.03
CA ILE A 441 15.55 22.93 17.58
C ILE A 441 15.01 24.32 17.28
N HIS A 442 15.80 25.12 16.62
CA HIS A 442 15.47 26.50 16.25
C HIS A 442 15.06 27.36 17.48
N GLY A 443 15.75 27.22 18.61
CA GLY A 443 15.49 27.92 19.85
C GLY A 443 14.30 27.41 20.67
N LYS A 444 13.85 26.17 20.40
CA LYS A 444 12.74 25.53 21.14
C LYS A 444 13.17 24.14 21.65
N PRO A 445 13.11 23.88 22.96
CA PRO A 445 13.32 22.54 23.48
C PRO A 445 12.28 21.58 22.94
N SER A 446 12.71 20.59 22.19
CA SER A 446 11.87 19.61 21.52
C SER A 446 12.11 18.21 22.08
N GLN A 447 11.04 17.47 22.32
CA GLN A 447 11.08 16.06 22.65
C GLN A 447 11.45 15.24 21.41
N LEU A 448 11.92 14.00 21.60
CA LEU A 448 12.24 13.07 20.51
C LEU A 448 10.99 12.33 20.00
N ASN A 449 9.93 13.09 19.73
CA ASN A 449 8.67 12.57 19.22
C ASN A 449 8.77 12.36 17.70
N LEU A 450 8.55 11.13 17.24
CA LEU A 450 8.65 10.73 15.85
C LEU A 450 7.46 9.86 15.43
N ILE A 451 7.00 10.08 14.21
CA ILE A 451 5.97 9.28 13.57
C ILE A 451 6.53 8.82 12.23
N SER A 452 6.67 7.50 12.05
CA SER A 452 7.20 6.92 10.82
C SER A 452 6.20 6.00 10.14
N TYR A 453 6.23 6.00 8.82
CA TYR A 453 5.47 5.07 8.00
C TYR A 453 6.41 4.39 7.00
N ILE A 454 6.42 3.05 7.01
CA ILE A 454 7.19 2.24 6.07
C ILE A 454 6.22 1.77 4.98
N ALA A 455 6.30 2.42 3.83
CA ALA A 455 5.46 2.12 2.67
C ALA A 455 6.12 1.07 1.78
N GLY A 456 5.38 0.06 1.40
CA GLY A 456 5.85 -0.96 0.47
C GLY A 456 4.73 -1.87 0.02
N ASP A 457 4.86 -2.45 -1.15
CA ASP A 457 3.89 -3.37 -1.70
C ASP A 457 3.87 -4.72 -0.96
N PHE A 458 2.95 -5.61 -1.32
CA PHE A 458 2.92 -6.95 -0.73
C PHE A 458 4.26 -7.66 -1.03
N ALA A 459 4.69 -8.53 -0.12
CA ALA A 459 5.97 -9.27 -0.20
C ALA A 459 7.26 -8.42 -0.27
N SER A 460 7.22 -7.10 -0.05
CA SER A 460 8.38 -6.20 -0.12
C SER A 460 9.34 -6.24 1.10
N GLY A 461 9.28 -7.28 1.91
CA GLY A 461 10.18 -7.47 3.06
C GLY A 461 9.84 -6.67 4.32
N LYS A 462 8.70 -5.97 4.38
CA LYS A 462 8.26 -5.19 5.56
C LYS A 462 8.24 -5.99 6.86
N GLY A 463 8.00 -7.30 6.80
CA GLY A 463 7.95 -8.18 7.96
C GLY A 463 9.26 -8.28 8.74
N SER A 464 10.41 -8.03 8.10
CA SER A 464 11.73 -8.02 8.75
C SER A 464 11.94 -6.83 9.71
N ILE A 465 11.09 -5.82 9.68
CA ILE A 465 11.14 -4.64 10.56
C ILE A 465 10.67 -4.96 11.98
N ASP A 466 9.67 -5.84 12.16
CA ASP A 466 9.13 -6.18 13.49
C ASP A 466 10.17 -6.79 14.44
N PRO A 467 10.97 -7.81 14.06
CA PRO A 467 12.02 -8.35 14.91
C PRO A 467 13.02 -7.28 15.38
N VAL A 468 13.35 -6.32 14.52
CA VAL A 468 14.28 -5.23 14.83
C VAL A 468 13.69 -4.28 15.86
N ILE A 469 12.46 -3.80 15.68
CA ILE A 469 11.76 -2.95 16.68
C ILE A 469 11.61 -3.71 18.00
N SER A 470 11.27 -4.99 17.93
CA SER A 470 11.11 -5.84 19.11
C SER A 470 12.39 -6.01 19.91
N ALA A 471 13.56 -6.06 19.24
CA ALA A 471 14.87 -6.09 19.87
C ALA A 471 15.14 -4.81 20.69
N TRP A 472 14.87 -3.63 20.14
CA TRP A 472 15.03 -2.34 20.85
C TRP A 472 14.12 -2.23 22.07
N LEU A 473 12.89 -2.72 22.00
CA LEU A 473 11.87 -2.57 23.03
C LEU A 473 11.80 -3.76 24.00
N SER A 474 12.72 -4.72 23.94
CA SER A 474 12.66 -5.98 24.70
C SER A 474 12.50 -5.79 26.21
N GLU A 475 13.27 -4.88 26.83
CA GLU A 475 13.17 -4.57 28.26
C GLU A 475 11.83 -3.92 28.60
N VAL A 476 11.38 -2.96 27.81
CA VAL A 476 10.08 -2.29 28.03
C VAL A 476 8.92 -3.26 27.88
N LYS A 477 8.94 -4.10 26.83
CA LYS A 477 7.92 -5.14 26.62
C LYS A 477 7.87 -6.16 27.78
N THR A 478 9.02 -6.47 28.39
CA THR A 478 9.09 -7.37 29.56
C THR A 478 8.42 -6.74 30.78
N VAL A 479 8.68 -5.46 31.04
CA VAL A 479 8.04 -4.70 32.13
C VAL A 479 6.53 -4.57 31.86
N ASP A 480 6.15 -4.17 30.66
CA ASP A 480 4.76 -4.02 30.25
C ASP A 480 3.97 -5.34 30.38
N LYS A 481 4.60 -6.48 30.04
CA LYS A 481 4.00 -7.80 30.22
C LYS A 481 3.63 -8.07 31.69
N GLY A 482 4.51 -7.69 32.61
CA GLY A 482 4.22 -7.77 34.06
C GLY A 482 3.03 -6.89 34.46
N TYR A 483 2.95 -5.65 33.97
CA TYR A 483 1.82 -4.77 34.23
C TYR A 483 0.51 -5.29 33.65
N LEU A 484 0.53 -5.79 32.42
CA LEU A 484 -0.65 -6.36 31.76
C LEU A 484 -1.16 -7.62 32.46
N GLN A 485 -0.25 -8.45 33.01
CA GLN A 485 -0.64 -9.59 33.82
C GLN A 485 -1.36 -9.15 35.12
N GLN A 486 -0.79 -8.20 35.86
CA GLN A 486 -1.40 -7.64 37.07
C GLN A 486 -2.75 -6.96 36.79
N GLU A 487 -2.86 -6.32 35.62
CA GLU A 487 -4.13 -5.74 35.18
C GLU A 487 -5.20 -6.82 34.90
N GLU A 488 -4.82 -7.96 34.31
CA GLU A 488 -5.79 -9.05 34.11
C GLU A 488 -6.21 -9.69 35.44
N GLU A 489 -5.30 -9.83 36.39
CA GLU A 489 -5.63 -10.26 37.76
C GLU A 489 -6.61 -9.27 38.44
N TRP A 490 -6.40 -7.98 38.24
CA TRP A 490 -7.34 -6.95 38.71
C TRP A 490 -8.70 -7.07 38.03
N ARG A 491 -8.75 -7.28 36.72
CA ARG A 491 -10.01 -7.50 35.98
C ARG A 491 -10.76 -8.73 36.47
N VAL A 492 -10.06 -9.81 36.79
CA VAL A 492 -10.66 -11.03 37.38
C VAL A 492 -11.24 -10.71 38.76
N ARG A 493 -10.47 -10.03 39.62
CA ARG A 493 -10.96 -9.62 40.95
C ARG A 493 -12.18 -8.70 40.88
N LYS A 494 -12.16 -7.73 39.95
CA LYS A 494 -13.27 -6.81 39.71
C LYS A 494 -14.53 -7.54 39.24
N ARG A 495 -14.38 -8.53 38.35
CA ARG A 495 -15.53 -9.36 37.89
C ARG A 495 -16.09 -10.27 39.00
N ALA A 496 -15.24 -10.73 39.92
CA ALA A 496 -15.64 -11.58 41.01
C ALA A 496 -16.35 -10.82 42.17
N ALA A 497 -16.17 -9.50 42.27
CA ALA A 497 -16.78 -8.68 43.28
C ALA A 497 -18.32 -8.60 43.11
N LYS A 498 -19.07 -9.07 44.12
CA LYS A 498 -20.55 -9.14 44.07
C LYS A 498 -21.22 -7.77 44.19
N ASN A 499 -20.59 -6.83 44.87
CA ASN A 499 -21.11 -5.50 45.10
C ASN A 499 -20.23 -4.42 44.46
N LYS A 500 -20.85 -3.34 43.96
CA LYS A 500 -20.10 -2.18 43.40
C LYS A 500 -19.14 -1.55 44.41
N LYS A 501 -19.44 -1.62 45.75
CA LYS A 501 -18.58 -1.08 46.81
C LYS A 501 -17.31 -1.91 47.07
N ASP A 502 -17.34 -3.18 46.72
CA ASP A 502 -16.23 -4.11 46.91
C ASP A 502 -15.33 -4.26 45.65
N GLN A 503 -15.66 -3.52 44.60
CA GLN A 503 -14.87 -3.55 43.37
C GLN A 503 -13.54 -2.81 43.61
N PRO A 504 -12.39 -3.43 43.27
CA PRO A 504 -11.11 -2.76 43.39
C PRO A 504 -10.98 -1.63 42.35
N GLU A 505 -10.40 -0.52 42.80
CA GLU A 505 -10.09 0.61 41.92
C GLU A 505 -9.13 0.19 40.81
N ASP A 506 -9.18 0.93 39.68
CA ASP A 506 -8.30 0.71 38.55
C ASP A 506 -6.85 1.07 38.94
N PRO A 507 -5.90 0.12 38.86
CA PRO A 507 -4.51 0.35 39.28
C PRO A 507 -3.73 1.27 38.34
N LYS A 508 -4.24 1.55 37.12
CA LYS A 508 -3.64 2.46 36.11
C LYS A 508 -2.15 2.24 35.90
N TYR A 509 -1.77 1.00 35.59
CA TYR A 509 -0.37 0.65 35.35
C TYR A 509 0.25 1.41 34.18
N PRO A 510 1.54 1.82 34.28
CA PRO A 510 2.22 2.63 33.29
C PRO A 510 2.73 1.80 32.09
N VAL A 511 1.83 1.16 31.36
CA VAL A 511 2.12 0.42 30.12
C VAL A 511 2.53 1.43 29.05
N ARG A 512 3.64 1.16 28.36
CA ARG A 512 4.22 2.09 27.37
C ARG A 512 4.14 1.58 25.93
N CYS A 513 4.09 0.27 25.69
CA CYS A 513 3.84 -0.29 24.36
C CYS A 513 2.34 -0.43 24.13
N LEU A 514 1.76 0.47 23.34
CA LEU A 514 0.32 0.62 23.17
C LEU A 514 -0.14 0.18 21.78
N THR A 515 -1.27 -0.54 21.70
CA THR A 515 -1.87 -0.92 20.43
C THR A 515 -2.63 0.24 19.79
N LEU A 516 -2.56 0.34 18.45
CA LEU A 516 -3.41 1.26 17.66
C LEU A 516 -4.83 0.69 17.42
N ASN A 517 -5.04 -0.57 17.78
CA ASN A 517 -6.34 -1.23 17.68
C ASN A 517 -7.22 -0.95 18.91
N THR A 518 -7.51 0.33 19.17
CA THR A 518 -8.25 0.79 20.37
C THR A 518 -9.07 2.03 20.05
N THR A 519 -9.80 2.57 21.00
CA THR A 519 -10.50 3.86 20.87
C THR A 519 -9.62 5.01 21.34
N VAL A 520 -9.89 6.23 20.84
CA VAL A 520 -9.20 7.46 21.28
C VAL A 520 -9.29 7.63 22.80
N ALA A 521 -10.44 7.30 23.42
CA ALA A 521 -10.63 7.41 24.86
C ALA A 521 -9.69 6.48 25.64
N ASN A 522 -9.64 5.20 25.26
CA ASN A 522 -8.78 4.22 25.93
C ASN A 522 -7.29 4.53 25.68
N LEU A 523 -6.91 4.99 24.50
CA LEU A 523 -5.55 5.40 24.23
C LEU A 523 -5.15 6.64 25.06
N ALA A 524 -6.04 7.63 25.18
CA ALA A 524 -5.80 8.81 26.01
C ALA A 524 -5.60 8.45 27.49
N ASP A 525 -6.42 7.53 28.02
CA ASP A 525 -6.23 7.02 29.38
C ASP A 525 -4.88 6.32 29.56
N ARG A 526 -4.48 5.46 28.62
CA ARG A 526 -3.17 4.82 28.65
C ARG A 526 -2.01 5.82 28.58
N LEU A 527 -2.11 6.81 27.69
CA LEU A 527 -1.08 7.85 27.54
C LEU A 527 -0.96 8.73 28.78
N ALA A 528 -2.07 9.03 29.47
CA ALA A 528 -2.07 9.74 30.74
C ALA A 528 -1.37 8.96 31.86
N ASN A 529 -1.38 7.63 31.79
CA ASN A 529 -0.83 6.76 32.83
C ASN A 529 0.63 6.31 32.58
N THR A 530 1.32 6.83 31.55
CA THR A 530 2.73 6.46 31.23
C THR A 530 3.77 6.96 32.23
N GLY A 531 3.37 7.68 33.27
CA GLY A 531 4.27 8.27 34.28
C GLY A 531 5.18 9.36 33.70
N GLY A 532 4.69 10.12 32.71
CA GLY A 532 5.45 11.17 32.04
C GLY A 532 6.54 10.68 31.07
N LYS A 533 6.52 9.42 30.71
CA LYS A 533 7.46 8.80 29.75
C LYS A 533 6.79 8.64 28.39
N HIS A 534 7.62 8.55 27.34
CA HIS A 534 7.10 8.26 26.00
C HIS A 534 6.44 6.89 25.92
N ALA A 535 5.26 6.83 25.31
CA ALA A 535 4.69 5.58 24.81
C ALA A 535 5.16 5.30 23.39
N PHE A 536 4.97 4.06 22.96
CA PHE A 536 5.29 3.61 21.62
C PHE A 536 4.16 2.75 21.06
N SER A 537 3.83 2.95 19.80
CA SER A 537 2.91 2.09 19.07
C SER A 537 3.53 1.61 17.77
N PHE A 538 3.38 0.32 17.50
CA PHE A 538 3.79 -0.30 16.25
C PHE A 538 2.63 -1.10 15.66
N THR A 539 2.43 -0.97 14.35
CA THR A 539 1.56 -1.87 13.58
C THR A 539 2.28 -2.34 12.32
N PRO A 540 2.38 -3.66 12.11
CA PRO A 540 2.95 -4.21 10.89
C PRO A 540 2.02 -4.05 9.69
N GLU A 541 0.71 -3.86 9.93
CA GLU A 541 -0.33 -3.71 8.91
C GLU A 541 -1.19 -2.48 9.20
N ALA A 542 -0.86 -1.37 8.54
CA ALA A 542 -1.59 -0.12 8.68
C ALA A 542 -3.03 -0.17 8.11
N ASP A 543 -3.34 -1.16 7.27
CA ASP A 543 -4.69 -1.36 6.74
C ASP A 543 -5.73 -1.57 7.84
N THR A 544 -5.38 -2.31 8.89
CA THR A 544 -6.26 -2.54 10.06
C THR A 544 -6.57 -1.25 10.81
N VAL A 545 -5.58 -0.36 10.89
CA VAL A 545 -5.72 0.98 11.51
C VAL A 545 -6.57 1.87 10.59
N ALA A 546 -6.28 1.89 9.29
CA ALA A 546 -6.96 2.72 8.31
C ALA A 546 -8.46 2.42 8.22
N GLN A 547 -8.88 1.16 8.35
CA GLN A 547 -10.29 0.78 8.39
C GLN A 547 -11.00 1.34 9.62
N LYS A 548 -10.35 1.32 10.79
CA LYS A 548 -10.92 1.81 12.05
C LYS A 548 -10.99 3.34 12.13
N TRP A 549 -10.01 4.04 11.57
CA TRP A 549 -9.93 5.49 11.61
C TRP A 549 -11.03 6.21 10.82
N ARG A 550 -11.85 5.48 10.09
CA ARG A 550 -13.07 6.03 9.46
C ARG A 550 -14.16 6.44 10.45
N THR A 551 -14.06 6.00 11.70
CA THR A 551 -15.01 6.35 12.76
C THR A 551 -14.43 7.47 13.63
N ALA A 552 -15.24 8.47 13.96
CA ALA A 552 -14.82 9.59 14.82
C ALA A 552 -14.31 9.14 16.21
N MET A 553 -14.72 7.97 16.68
CA MET A 553 -14.26 7.39 17.97
C MET A 553 -12.84 6.81 17.91
N CYS A 554 -12.30 6.59 16.72
CA CYS A 554 -10.98 5.97 16.49
C CYS A 554 -10.06 6.81 15.61
N ASP A 555 -10.40 8.05 15.30
CA ASP A 555 -9.52 8.95 14.55
C ASP A 555 -8.45 9.55 15.48
N PHE A 556 -7.22 9.10 15.31
CA PHE A 556 -6.07 9.57 16.08
C PHE A 556 -5.30 10.71 15.42
N SER A 557 -5.73 11.20 14.26
CA SER A 557 -4.98 12.20 13.46
C SER A 557 -4.67 13.48 14.23
N VAL A 558 -5.63 13.96 15.03
CA VAL A 558 -5.42 15.15 15.90
C VAL A 558 -4.42 14.83 17.00
N MET A 559 -4.57 13.69 17.67
CA MET A 559 -3.69 13.24 18.75
C MET A 559 -2.26 13.03 18.25
N LEU A 560 -2.08 12.44 17.07
CA LEU A 560 -0.75 12.27 16.45
C LEU A 560 -0.08 13.61 16.12
N ARG A 561 -0.84 14.59 15.63
CA ARG A 561 -0.29 15.93 15.39
C ARG A 561 0.17 16.59 16.69
N GLN A 562 -0.62 16.49 17.76
CA GLN A 562 -0.25 17.00 19.08
C GLN A 562 0.93 16.22 19.67
N ALA A 563 0.96 14.90 19.52
CA ALA A 563 2.09 14.07 19.93
C ALA A 563 3.40 14.47 19.23
N TYR A 564 3.37 14.66 17.91
CA TYR A 564 4.57 15.13 17.17
C TYR A 564 5.11 16.46 17.68
N ASP A 565 4.23 17.42 18.01
CA ASP A 565 4.60 18.73 18.53
C ASP A 565 4.86 18.72 20.06
N GLY A 566 4.54 17.63 20.78
CA GLY A 566 4.69 17.50 22.24
C GLY A 566 3.80 18.48 23.02
N THR A 567 2.64 18.82 22.47
CA THR A 567 1.70 19.78 23.06
C THR A 567 0.76 19.11 24.07
N PRO A 568 0.07 19.89 24.94
CA PRO A 568 -0.92 19.33 25.84
C PRO A 568 -2.07 18.65 25.10
N TYR A 569 -2.67 17.64 25.74
CA TYR A 569 -3.87 16.97 25.26
C TYR A 569 -4.87 16.83 26.40
N ASP A 570 -6.06 17.41 26.18
CA ASP A 570 -7.16 17.37 27.13
C ASP A 570 -8.35 16.65 26.54
N ARG A 571 -8.98 15.85 27.36
CA ARG A 571 -10.24 15.19 27.05
C ARG A 571 -11.17 15.26 28.22
N GLU A 572 -12.31 15.89 28.03
CA GLU A 572 -13.36 16.03 29.03
C GLU A 572 -14.69 15.44 28.52
N ALA A 573 -15.40 14.77 29.39
CA ALA A 573 -16.76 14.31 29.13
C ALA A 573 -17.61 14.43 30.40
N LYS A 574 -18.88 14.73 30.23
CA LYS A 574 -19.82 14.96 31.38
C LYS A 574 -20.19 13.70 32.16
N SER A 575 -20.04 12.52 31.56
CA SER A 575 -20.39 11.25 32.24
C SER A 575 -19.36 10.89 33.30
N ALA A 576 -19.79 10.50 34.47
CA ALA A 576 -18.92 10.07 35.57
C ALA A 576 -18.09 8.80 35.24
N GLU A 577 -18.52 8.01 34.29
CA GLU A 577 -17.85 6.78 33.83
C GLU A 577 -16.94 7.05 32.58
N ALA A 578 -16.95 8.29 32.07
CA ALA A 578 -16.16 8.63 30.91
C ALA A 578 -14.70 8.91 31.26
N VAL A 579 -13.83 8.64 30.32
CA VAL A 579 -12.38 8.91 30.43
C VAL A 579 -12.16 10.43 30.34
N ASN A 580 -11.76 11.03 31.46
CA ASN A 580 -11.31 12.42 31.54
C ASN A 580 -9.83 12.42 31.84
N VAL A 581 -9.04 13.04 30.96
CA VAL A 581 -7.58 13.11 31.08
C VAL A 581 -7.06 14.49 30.74
N HIS A 582 -6.04 14.88 31.48
CA HIS A 582 -5.24 16.06 31.23
C HIS A 582 -3.76 15.64 31.11
N ILE A 583 -3.18 15.79 29.93
CA ILE A 583 -1.80 15.41 29.63
C ILE A 583 -1.05 16.69 29.28
N GLU A 584 -0.14 17.14 30.14
CA GLU A 584 0.65 18.36 29.93
C GLU A 584 1.54 18.29 28.68
N LYS A 585 2.10 17.11 28.40
CA LYS A 585 2.94 16.84 27.23
C LYS A 585 2.60 15.47 26.67
N LEU A 586 2.07 15.46 25.46
CA LEU A 586 1.73 14.20 24.80
C LEU A 586 2.99 13.58 24.19
N LEU A 587 3.52 12.55 24.87
CA LEU A 587 4.75 11.85 24.53
C LEU A 587 4.42 10.49 23.90
N TRP A 588 4.37 10.45 22.57
CA TRP A 588 3.96 9.24 21.88
C TRP A 588 4.66 9.11 20.53
N ASN A 589 5.39 8.02 20.35
CA ASN A 589 6.09 7.65 19.13
C ASN A 589 5.35 6.53 18.41
N VAL A 590 5.26 6.61 17.09
CA VAL A 590 4.46 5.67 16.30
C VAL A 590 5.23 5.21 15.07
N VAL A 591 5.19 3.91 14.81
CA VAL A 591 5.68 3.30 13.57
C VAL A 591 4.56 2.47 12.96
N MET A 592 4.30 2.68 11.69
CA MET A 592 3.32 1.95 10.90
C MET A 592 3.99 1.36 9.66
N CYS A 593 3.69 0.11 9.34
CA CYS A 593 4.06 -0.50 8.07
C CYS A 593 2.79 -0.80 7.26
N GLY A 594 2.82 -0.59 5.96
CA GLY A 594 1.65 -0.87 5.13
C GLY A 594 1.91 -0.57 3.65
N THR A 595 0.90 -0.81 2.85
CA THR A 595 0.93 -0.46 1.42
C THR A 595 0.82 1.06 1.23
N PRO A 596 1.22 1.58 0.06
CA PRO A 596 0.95 2.98 -0.30
C PRO A 596 -0.54 3.35 -0.22
N ASP A 597 -1.43 2.42 -0.59
CA ASP A 597 -2.87 2.63 -0.50
C ASP A 597 -3.36 2.74 0.96
N ALA A 598 -2.81 1.93 1.87
CA ALA A 598 -3.08 2.08 3.30
C ALA A 598 -2.59 3.42 3.86
N LEU A 599 -1.43 3.91 3.40
CA LEU A 599 -0.93 5.25 3.76
C LEU A 599 -1.94 6.34 3.38
N TYR A 600 -2.51 6.26 2.17
CA TYR A 600 -3.50 7.22 1.70
C TYR A 600 -4.85 7.12 2.43
N ARG A 601 -5.15 5.96 3.01
CA ARG A 601 -6.33 5.78 3.88
C ARG A 601 -6.11 6.27 5.31
N VAL A 602 -4.89 6.22 5.80
CA VAL A 602 -4.48 6.80 7.09
C VAL A 602 -4.42 8.33 7.00
N ILE A 603 -3.88 8.85 5.90
CA ILE A 603 -3.76 10.30 5.66
C ILE A 603 -4.83 10.73 4.65
N THR A 604 -5.97 11.13 5.15
CA THR A 604 -7.14 11.51 4.32
C THR A 604 -7.20 13.02 4.02
N ASN A 605 -6.53 13.85 4.81
CA ASN A 605 -6.52 15.31 4.65
C ASN A 605 -5.10 15.83 4.41
N TYR A 606 -4.91 16.48 3.28
CA TYR A 606 -3.61 17.03 2.84
C TYR A 606 -3.43 18.52 3.13
N THR A 607 -4.43 19.16 3.75
CA THR A 607 -4.41 20.59 4.10
C THR A 607 -4.20 20.85 5.59
N ASP A 608 -4.39 19.86 6.46
CA ASP A 608 -4.29 19.99 7.92
C ASP A 608 -2.86 19.82 8.47
N GLY A 609 -1.89 19.50 7.58
CA GLY A 609 -0.48 19.33 7.92
C GLY A 609 -0.12 18.04 8.64
N PHE A 610 -1.02 17.05 8.75
CA PHE A 610 -0.69 15.73 9.32
C PHE A 610 0.34 15.01 8.46
N GLN A 611 0.13 14.96 7.13
CA GLN A 611 1.04 14.32 6.18
C GLN A 611 2.50 14.82 6.31
N SER A 612 2.71 16.11 6.65
CA SER A 612 4.06 16.66 6.78
C SER A 612 4.80 16.25 8.06
N ARG A 613 4.09 15.67 9.02
CA ARG A 613 4.64 15.17 10.31
C ARG A 613 4.99 13.70 10.28
N VAL A 614 4.60 12.98 9.23
CA VAL A 614 4.90 11.56 9.06
C VAL A 614 6.16 11.41 8.24
N ALA A 615 7.18 10.79 8.82
CA ALA A 615 8.41 10.43 8.12
C ALA A 615 8.14 9.15 7.32
N VAL A 616 8.08 9.27 6.01
CA VAL A 616 7.80 8.13 5.13
C VAL A 616 9.11 7.54 4.60
N ALA A 617 9.28 6.24 4.78
CA ALA A 617 10.30 5.45 4.10
C ALA A 617 9.63 4.45 3.17
N ARG A 618 10.32 4.09 2.07
CA ARG A 618 9.83 3.08 1.12
C ARG A 618 10.68 1.83 1.18
N THR A 619 10.06 0.68 0.98
CA THR A 619 10.79 -0.56 0.68
C THR A 619 11.11 -0.60 -0.81
N PRO A 620 12.17 -1.28 -1.23
CA PRO A 620 12.48 -1.45 -2.64
C PRO A 620 11.37 -2.25 -3.35
N ASP A 621 11.22 -2.01 -4.62
CA ASP A 621 10.45 -2.89 -5.50
C ASP A 621 11.30 -4.15 -5.77
N ASN A 622 10.83 -5.28 -5.28
CA ASN A 622 11.48 -6.57 -5.43
C ASN A 622 10.67 -7.54 -6.30
N THR A 623 9.75 -7.03 -7.11
CA THR A 623 8.84 -7.83 -7.95
C THR A 623 9.61 -8.83 -8.83
N PHE A 624 10.70 -8.40 -9.42
CA PHE A 624 11.55 -9.22 -10.29
C PHE A 624 12.89 -9.61 -9.65
N ALA A 625 13.06 -9.37 -8.35
CA ALA A 625 14.30 -9.74 -7.69
C ALA A 625 14.44 -11.27 -7.65
N PRO A 626 15.62 -11.82 -8.00
CA PRO A 626 15.86 -13.26 -7.90
C PRO A 626 15.78 -13.70 -6.44
N LEU A 627 15.30 -14.92 -6.22
CA LEU A 627 15.32 -15.53 -4.90
C LEU A 627 16.79 -15.75 -4.52
N THR A 628 17.33 -14.86 -3.71
CA THR A 628 18.67 -15.04 -3.11
C THR A 628 18.54 -15.83 -1.82
N GLU A 629 19.54 -16.62 -1.50
CA GLU A 629 19.64 -17.23 -0.18
C GLU A 629 19.55 -16.11 0.88
N ASN A 630 18.54 -16.17 1.72
CA ASN A 630 18.27 -15.13 2.69
C ASN A 630 19.33 -15.17 3.80
N LEU A 631 20.37 -14.39 3.61
CA LEU A 631 21.47 -14.23 4.59
C LEU A 631 21.11 -13.25 5.71
N TYR A 632 19.99 -12.54 5.59
CA TYR A 632 19.58 -11.52 6.55
C TYR A 632 18.60 -12.09 7.56
N GLY A 633 18.72 -11.61 8.81
CA GLY A 633 17.86 -12.00 9.91
C GLY A 633 18.42 -11.53 11.26
N MET A 634 17.57 -11.49 12.27
CA MET A 634 18.00 -11.17 13.63
C MET A 634 18.83 -12.33 14.20
N ARG A 635 20.11 -12.06 14.49
CA ARG A 635 21.03 -12.98 15.14
C ARG A 635 21.18 -12.62 16.61
N ASP A 636 21.52 -13.59 17.48
CA ASP A 636 21.69 -13.33 18.91
C ASP A 636 22.76 -12.27 19.18
N GLU A 637 23.82 -12.19 18.37
CA GLU A 637 24.84 -11.16 18.48
C GLU A 637 24.29 -9.76 18.20
N TYR A 638 23.43 -9.62 17.18
CA TYR A 638 22.78 -8.34 16.86
C TYR A 638 21.82 -7.95 17.97
N LEU A 639 21.00 -8.90 18.42
CA LEU A 639 20.08 -8.73 19.52
C LEU A 639 20.79 -8.21 20.78
N ALA A 640 21.87 -8.87 21.20
CA ALA A 640 22.63 -8.46 22.35
C ALA A 640 23.21 -7.04 22.22
N LYS A 641 23.79 -6.68 21.07
CA LYS A 641 24.32 -5.34 20.82
C LYS A 641 23.26 -4.25 20.81
N ILE A 642 22.08 -4.54 20.26
CA ILE A 642 20.93 -3.63 20.29
C ILE A 642 20.47 -3.41 21.73
N GLN A 643 20.29 -4.48 22.49
CA GLN A 643 19.83 -4.43 23.88
C GLN A 643 20.79 -3.68 24.79
N GLN A 644 22.10 -3.81 24.58
CA GLN A 644 23.10 -3.03 25.34
C GLN A 644 22.92 -1.53 25.17
N VAL A 645 22.71 -1.07 23.97
CA VAL A 645 22.45 0.35 23.68
C VAL A 645 21.10 0.76 24.25
N ALA A 646 20.04 -0.03 24.00
CA ALA A 646 18.68 0.23 24.47
C ALA A 646 18.61 0.39 26.00
N HIS A 647 19.39 -0.40 26.74
CA HIS A 647 19.49 -0.34 28.20
C HIS A 647 20.04 0.99 28.74
N LEU A 648 20.96 1.63 28.02
CA LEU A 648 21.61 2.86 28.48
C LEU A 648 20.80 4.12 28.16
N LEU A 649 19.97 4.09 27.11
CA LEU A 649 19.24 5.28 26.65
C LEU A 649 18.31 5.91 27.71
N PRO A 650 17.55 5.13 28.53
CA PRO A 650 16.71 5.70 29.57
C PRO A 650 17.45 6.42 30.69
N LEU A 651 18.76 6.21 30.81
CA LEU A 651 19.61 6.85 31.81
C LEU A 651 20.08 8.24 31.37
N MET A 652 19.94 8.58 30.08
CA MET A 652 20.30 9.88 29.54
C MET A 652 19.08 10.81 29.65
N THR A 653 19.16 11.79 30.53
CA THR A 653 18.06 12.73 30.79
C THR A 653 18.58 14.16 30.88
N GLY A 654 17.85 15.12 30.32
CA GLY A 654 18.18 16.55 30.35
C GLY A 654 18.09 17.21 28.97
N ASP A 655 18.35 18.50 28.96
CA ASP A 655 18.35 19.33 27.79
C ASP A 655 19.71 19.36 27.11
N VAL A 656 19.73 19.41 25.78
CA VAL A 656 20.95 19.48 25.02
C VAL A 656 20.80 20.43 23.82
N GLU A 657 21.81 21.24 23.62
CA GLU A 657 21.95 22.09 22.44
C GLU A 657 22.99 21.43 21.50
N LEU A 658 22.67 21.35 20.22
CA LEU A 658 23.53 20.77 19.20
C LEU A 658 23.84 21.80 18.10
N PRO A 659 24.72 22.78 18.37
CA PRO A 659 24.90 23.96 17.50
C PRO A 659 25.38 23.59 16.09
N LYS A 660 26.22 22.57 15.93
CA LYS A 660 26.66 22.14 14.59
C LYS A 660 25.55 21.43 13.81
N LEU A 661 24.72 20.65 14.50
CA LEU A 661 23.54 20.03 13.89
C LEU A 661 22.50 21.09 13.52
N GLU A 662 22.29 22.09 14.38
CA GLU A 662 21.41 23.22 14.13
C GLU A 662 21.88 24.01 12.88
N GLN A 663 23.18 24.31 12.80
CA GLN A 663 23.74 24.99 11.62
C GLN A 663 23.56 24.12 10.35
N LYS A 664 23.82 22.82 10.44
CA LYS A 664 23.63 21.88 9.33
C LYS A 664 22.18 21.88 8.83
N GLY A 665 21.20 21.90 9.77
CA GLY A 665 19.80 22.01 9.43
C GLY A 665 19.44 23.31 8.71
N ARG A 666 20.03 24.45 9.15
CA ARG A 666 19.84 25.76 8.49
C ARG A 666 20.44 25.77 7.09
N ASP A 667 21.63 25.23 6.91
CA ASP A 667 22.29 25.14 5.61
C ASP A 667 21.48 24.27 4.64
N TRP A 668 20.94 23.16 5.11
CA TRP A 668 20.07 22.31 4.32
C TRP A 668 18.75 23.01 3.94
N LEU A 669 18.10 23.71 4.89
CA LEU A 669 16.89 24.50 4.63
C LEU A 669 17.14 25.58 3.57
N GLU A 670 18.30 26.23 3.60
CA GLU A 670 18.66 27.26 2.62
C GLU A 670 18.97 26.64 1.25
N ARG A 671 19.68 25.50 1.20
CA ARG A 671 19.92 24.78 -0.04
C ARG A 671 18.60 24.41 -0.75
N VAL A 672 17.65 23.81 -0.01
CA VAL A 672 16.35 23.45 -0.56
C VAL A 672 15.54 24.69 -0.93
N ARG A 673 15.66 25.80 -0.17
CA ARG A 673 14.99 27.07 -0.51
C ARG A 673 15.44 27.59 -1.87
N ILE A 674 16.75 27.63 -2.12
CA ILE A 674 17.32 28.11 -3.39
C ILE A 674 16.86 27.21 -4.55
N GLU A 675 16.90 25.90 -4.36
CA GLU A 675 16.43 24.94 -5.36
C GLU A 675 14.96 25.14 -5.70
N THR A 676 14.10 25.27 -4.67
CA THR A 676 12.65 25.42 -4.86
C THR A 676 12.27 26.77 -5.48
N LEU A 677 13.05 27.82 -5.22
CA LEU A 677 12.85 29.13 -5.87
C LEU A 677 13.16 29.08 -7.37
N LYS A 678 14.20 28.34 -7.76
CA LYS A 678 14.56 28.17 -9.20
C LYS A 678 13.48 27.43 -9.97
N ASN A 679 12.77 26.49 -9.33
CA ASN A 679 11.83 25.60 -9.96
C ASN A 679 10.35 25.97 -9.68
N ASP A 680 10.09 27.06 -8.94
CA ASP A 680 8.77 27.47 -8.41
C ASP A 680 8.02 26.30 -7.67
N ASP A 681 8.78 25.43 -6.99
CA ASP A 681 8.25 24.26 -6.30
C ASP A 681 7.77 24.62 -4.89
N LYS A 682 6.53 25.09 -4.80
CA LYS A 682 5.89 25.52 -3.54
C LYS A 682 5.66 24.38 -2.54
N ILE A 683 5.47 23.14 -3.04
CA ILE A 683 5.20 21.97 -2.19
C ILE A 683 6.50 21.55 -1.51
N LYS A 684 7.57 21.33 -2.27
CA LYS A 684 8.90 21.02 -1.74
C LYS A 684 9.37 22.11 -0.77
N ALA A 685 9.11 23.40 -1.11
CA ALA A 685 9.41 24.54 -0.27
C ALA A 685 8.71 24.50 1.09
N ARG A 686 7.47 24.00 1.17
CA ARG A 686 6.71 23.86 2.44
C ARG A 686 7.12 22.62 3.22
N GLN A 687 7.34 21.48 2.55
CA GLN A 687 7.70 20.22 3.19
C GLN A 687 9.03 20.31 3.95
N ARG A 688 10.02 21.06 3.45
CA ARG A 688 11.33 21.22 4.10
C ARG A 688 11.25 21.65 5.56
N PHE A 689 10.25 22.47 5.94
CA PHE A 689 10.08 22.99 7.30
C PHE A 689 9.68 21.93 8.33
N ARG A 690 9.16 20.78 7.91
CA ARG A 690 8.88 19.64 8.78
C ARG A 690 9.93 18.55 8.65
N THR A 691 10.50 18.36 7.47
CA THR A 691 11.59 17.43 7.22
C THR A 691 12.81 17.77 8.09
N CYS A 692 13.25 19.01 8.12
CA CYS A 692 14.42 19.42 8.90
C CYS A 692 14.31 19.11 10.41
N PRO A 693 13.27 19.55 11.16
CA PRO A 693 13.14 19.22 12.59
C PRO A 693 13.00 17.71 12.84
N THR A 694 12.30 16.99 11.96
CA THR A 694 12.18 15.53 12.09
C THR A 694 13.53 14.85 11.94
N THR A 695 14.33 15.25 10.93
CA THR A 695 15.69 14.75 10.75
C THR A 695 16.61 15.12 11.92
N MET A 696 16.49 16.31 12.48
CA MET A 696 17.26 16.71 13.66
C MET A 696 16.97 15.80 14.87
N ARG A 697 15.70 15.42 15.09
CA ARG A 697 15.32 14.47 16.14
C ARG A 697 15.88 13.06 15.85
N MET A 698 15.81 12.59 14.61
CA MET A 698 16.39 11.31 14.19
C MET A 698 17.92 11.31 14.41
N MET A 699 18.61 12.36 13.97
CA MET A 699 20.06 12.51 14.17
C MET A 699 20.43 12.53 15.65
N THR A 700 19.65 13.18 16.50
CA THR A 700 19.85 13.14 17.95
C THR A 700 19.75 11.71 18.47
N CYS A 701 18.77 10.94 18.04
CA CYS A 701 18.65 9.50 18.38
C CYS A 701 19.89 8.71 17.96
N LEU A 702 20.39 8.91 16.73
CA LEU A 702 21.60 8.25 16.23
C LEU A 702 22.85 8.63 17.04
N MET A 703 23.00 9.92 17.37
CA MET A 703 24.14 10.40 18.17
C MET A 703 24.09 9.87 19.62
N LEU A 704 22.91 9.71 20.24
CA LEU A 704 22.74 9.07 21.54
C LEU A 704 23.20 7.60 21.50
N CYS A 705 22.87 6.87 20.44
CA CYS A 705 23.39 5.51 20.24
C CYS A 705 24.94 5.51 20.12
N ARG A 706 25.52 6.52 19.47
CA ARG A 706 26.98 6.64 19.39
C ARG A 706 27.61 6.91 20.76
N VAL A 707 26.97 7.73 21.59
CA VAL A 707 27.39 7.96 22.97
C VAL A 707 27.37 6.65 23.79
N ALA A 708 26.27 5.89 23.67
CA ALA A 708 26.14 4.58 24.31
C ALA A 708 27.23 3.60 23.84
N GLU A 709 27.49 3.54 22.52
CA GLU A 709 28.56 2.72 21.94
C GLU A 709 29.94 3.06 22.53
N LEU A 710 30.27 4.35 22.59
CA LEU A 710 31.53 4.80 23.18
C LEU A 710 31.67 4.40 24.67
N LEU A 711 30.59 4.59 25.43
CA LEU A 711 30.60 4.21 26.87
C LEU A 711 30.77 2.69 27.04
N ILE A 712 30.10 1.90 26.19
CA ILE A 712 30.22 0.44 26.22
C ILE A 712 31.64 -0.01 25.84
N GLN A 713 32.21 0.59 24.78
CA GLN A 713 33.57 0.26 24.32
C GLN A 713 34.62 0.56 25.38
N HIS A 714 34.51 1.67 26.13
CA HIS A 714 35.50 2.07 27.12
C HIS A 714 35.30 1.45 28.49
N HIS A 715 34.08 1.13 28.88
CA HIS A 715 33.80 0.75 30.28
C HIS A 715 33.01 -0.56 30.40
N GLY A 716 32.64 -1.20 29.30
CA GLY A 716 31.67 -2.29 29.30
C GLY A 716 30.27 -1.80 29.69
N LEU A 717 29.25 -2.66 29.59
CA LEU A 717 27.86 -2.27 29.87
C LEU A 717 27.66 -1.81 31.32
N GLN A 718 28.11 -2.56 32.28
CA GLN A 718 27.96 -2.24 33.72
C GLN A 718 28.73 -0.97 34.12
N GLY A 719 29.94 -0.77 33.54
CA GLY A 719 30.73 0.44 33.77
C GLY A 719 30.05 1.67 33.16
N ALA A 720 29.51 1.55 31.98
CA ALA A 720 28.75 2.61 31.29
C ALA A 720 27.49 3.01 32.09
N GLU A 721 26.73 2.04 32.57
CA GLU A 721 25.56 2.25 33.42
C GLU A 721 25.93 2.97 34.73
N LYS A 722 26.98 2.49 35.43
CA LYS A 722 27.46 3.13 36.64
C LYS A 722 27.87 4.57 36.41
N ARG A 723 28.59 4.86 35.31
CA ARG A 723 29.04 6.19 35.00
C ARG A 723 27.87 7.14 34.69
N LEU A 724 26.91 6.70 33.93
CA LEU A 724 25.72 7.50 33.63
C LEU A 724 24.91 7.83 34.90
N LYS A 725 24.86 6.89 35.86
CA LYS A 725 24.19 7.12 37.15
C LYS A 725 24.98 8.05 38.09
N THR A 726 26.32 8.02 38.06
CA THR A 726 27.17 8.84 38.89
C THR A 726 27.47 10.21 38.30
N GLU A 727 27.50 10.34 36.99
CA GLU A 727 27.83 11.56 36.26
C GLU A 727 26.67 11.90 35.26
N PRO A 728 25.55 12.42 35.73
CA PRO A 728 24.34 12.61 34.90
C PRO A 728 24.51 13.49 33.66
N THR A 729 25.50 14.40 33.66
CA THR A 729 25.79 15.30 32.53
C THR A 729 26.88 14.75 31.58
N LEU A 730 27.48 13.60 31.89
CA LEU A 730 28.53 12.99 31.05
C LEU A 730 28.08 12.80 29.60
N TRP A 731 26.86 12.26 29.41
CA TRP A 731 26.34 11.96 28.11
C TRP A 731 26.16 13.24 27.26
N GLN A 732 25.79 14.38 27.85
CA GLN A 732 25.62 15.66 27.13
C GLN A 732 26.98 16.11 26.56
N ASN A 733 28.04 16.06 27.36
CA ASN A 733 29.39 16.41 26.93
C ASN A 733 29.90 15.49 25.81
N LEU A 734 29.60 14.19 25.91
CA LEU A 734 29.95 13.21 24.89
C LEU A 734 29.13 13.47 23.61
N LEU A 735 27.83 13.73 23.73
CA LEU A 735 26.94 14.02 22.59
C LEU A 735 27.40 15.26 21.82
N GLN A 736 27.80 16.32 22.50
CA GLN A 736 28.38 17.53 21.89
C GLN A 736 29.57 17.18 20.96
N ARG A 737 30.42 16.25 21.39
CA ARG A 737 31.59 15.80 20.62
C ARG A 737 31.25 14.94 19.44
N GLN A 738 30.04 14.32 19.42
CA GLN A 738 29.59 13.43 18.31
C GLN A 738 29.07 14.22 17.10
N GLN A 739 28.99 15.54 17.16
CA GLN A 739 28.68 16.37 15.99
C GLN A 739 29.89 16.45 15.05
N THR A 740 30.36 15.28 14.58
CA THR A 740 31.49 15.17 13.64
C THR A 740 31.01 15.41 12.20
N PRO A 741 31.88 15.83 11.29
CA PRO A 741 31.51 16.00 9.87
C PRO A 741 30.88 14.73 9.29
N GLN A 742 31.44 13.56 9.59
CA GLN A 742 30.92 12.27 9.13
C GLN A 742 29.49 12.01 9.65
N MET A 743 29.22 12.23 10.93
CA MET A 743 27.87 12.08 11.47
C MET A 743 26.90 13.10 10.86
N LEU A 744 27.36 14.33 10.62
CA LEU A 744 26.53 15.36 10.00
C LEU A 744 26.25 15.12 8.51
N MET A 745 27.05 14.30 7.83
CA MET A 745 26.72 13.84 6.45
C MET A 745 25.45 12.99 6.43
N ALA A 746 25.21 12.19 7.48
CA ALA A 746 23.99 11.41 7.58
C ALA A 746 22.71 12.28 7.60
N PHE A 747 22.82 13.53 8.07
CA PHE A 747 21.70 14.47 8.06
C PHE A 747 21.20 14.74 6.64
N ASP A 748 22.10 15.06 5.70
CA ASP A 748 21.72 15.32 4.31
C ASP A 748 21.03 14.10 3.69
N VAL A 749 21.64 12.92 3.87
CA VAL A 749 21.11 11.67 3.30
C VAL A 749 19.70 11.37 3.84
N ILE A 750 19.51 11.46 5.15
CA ILE A 750 18.20 11.17 5.78
C ILE A 750 17.17 12.25 5.41
N ALA A 751 17.56 13.53 5.40
CA ALA A 751 16.66 14.63 5.08
C ALA A 751 16.23 14.61 3.61
N ASP A 752 17.17 14.37 2.69
CA ASP A 752 16.90 14.29 1.26
C ASP A 752 16.02 13.06 0.95
N TYR A 753 16.31 11.90 1.53
CA TYR A 753 15.48 10.70 1.40
C TYR A 753 14.05 10.93 1.94
N MET A 754 13.92 11.55 3.11
CA MET A 754 12.60 11.86 3.71
C MET A 754 11.81 12.83 2.83
N LEU A 755 12.47 13.89 2.33
CA LEU A 755 11.84 14.89 1.47
C LEU A 755 11.41 14.28 0.13
N ASP A 756 12.25 13.45 -0.47
CA ASP A 756 11.96 12.74 -1.72
C ASP A 756 10.74 11.83 -1.57
N ASN A 757 10.69 10.99 -0.53
CA ASN A 757 9.53 10.15 -0.27
C ASN A 757 8.27 10.96 0.03
N ALA A 758 8.35 12.05 0.79
CA ALA A 758 7.20 12.91 1.04
C ALA A 758 6.65 13.51 -0.27
N LEU A 759 7.52 13.89 -1.20
CA LEU A 759 7.10 14.37 -2.53
C LEU A 759 6.54 13.25 -3.39
N ARG A 760 7.20 12.08 -3.42
CA ARG A 760 6.77 10.91 -4.20
C ARG A 760 5.35 10.47 -3.82
N PHE A 761 5.04 10.37 -2.53
CA PHE A 761 3.73 9.89 -2.07
C PHE A 761 2.65 10.98 -2.00
N PHE A 762 3.02 12.22 -1.77
CA PHE A 762 2.03 13.24 -1.41
C PHE A 762 1.89 14.39 -2.40
N ARG A 763 2.83 14.61 -3.34
CA ARG A 763 2.82 15.77 -4.24
C ARG A 763 1.50 15.93 -4.97
N GLU A 764 1.08 14.94 -5.74
CA GLU A 764 -0.14 14.99 -6.55
C GLU A 764 -1.39 15.25 -5.70
N ARG A 765 -1.46 14.63 -4.53
CA ARG A 765 -2.59 14.77 -3.61
C ARG A 765 -2.63 16.14 -2.95
N ILE A 766 -1.46 16.69 -2.63
CA ILE A 766 -1.34 18.06 -2.12
C ILE A 766 -1.75 19.05 -3.21
N GLU A 767 -1.27 18.88 -4.44
CA GLU A 767 -1.64 19.73 -5.59
C GLU A 767 -3.15 19.67 -5.85
N ALA A 768 -3.73 18.48 -5.88
CA ALA A 768 -5.16 18.30 -6.02
C ALA A 768 -5.95 19.00 -4.90
N ALA A 769 -5.47 18.93 -3.65
CA ALA A 769 -6.10 19.58 -2.51
C ALA A 769 -5.98 21.13 -2.58
N PHE A 770 -4.88 21.66 -3.12
CA PHE A 770 -4.71 23.10 -3.33
C PHE A 770 -5.48 23.64 -4.53
N ASN A 771 -5.65 22.83 -5.57
CA ASN A 771 -6.37 23.20 -6.80
C ASN A 771 -7.88 22.97 -6.68
N SER A 772 -8.34 22.24 -5.64
CA SER A 772 -9.77 22.15 -5.38
C SER A 772 -10.32 23.54 -5.05
N ASN A 773 -11.46 23.90 -5.66
CA ASN A 773 -12.14 25.20 -5.48
C ASN A 773 -12.52 25.53 -4.02
N ASP A 774 -12.19 24.66 -3.08
CA ASP A 774 -12.43 24.82 -1.64
C ASP A 774 -11.22 25.38 -0.89
N TYR A 775 -10.05 25.53 -1.54
CA TYR A 775 -8.83 26.05 -0.91
C TYR A 775 -8.44 27.41 -1.48
N ILE A 776 -8.59 28.45 -0.67
CA ILE A 776 -8.09 29.80 -0.98
C ILE A 776 -6.77 29.98 -0.24
N SER A 777 -5.69 30.35 -0.97
CA SER A 777 -4.37 30.54 -0.39
C SER A 777 -4.37 31.67 0.66
N SER A 778 -3.40 31.60 1.59
CA SER A 778 -3.32 32.42 2.82
C SER A 778 -3.21 33.93 2.65
N ASP A 779 -3.15 34.46 1.44
CA ASP A 779 -3.11 35.86 1.17
C ASP A 779 -4.50 36.51 1.04
N SER A 780 -5.54 35.72 1.00
CA SER A 780 -6.92 36.13 1.12
C SER A 780 -7.51 35.56 2.41
N ILE A 781 -8.19 36.40 3.16
CA ILE A 781 -8.94 36.06 4.37
C ILE A 781 -9.67 34.74 4.12
N ARG A 782 -9.39 33.75 4.95
CA ARG A 782 -9.93 32.37 4.86
C ARG A 782 -11.45 32.37 4.96
N CYS A 783 -12.11 32.58 3.86
CA CYS A 783 -13.54 32.32 3.73
C CYS A 783 -13.72 31.16 2.76
N ARG A 784 -14.14 30.02 3.29
CA ARG A 784 -14.69 28.92 2.49
C ARG A 784 -15.89 29.49 1.74
N LYS A 785 -15.78 29.72 0.42
CA LYS A 785 -16.94 30.11 -0.38
C LYS A 785 -17.98 29.03 -0.28
N SER A 786 -19.05 29.30 0.43
CA SER A 786 -20.20 28.40 0.46
C SER A 786 -20.91 28.46 -0.91
N LYS A 787 -21.67 27.43 -1.27
CA LYS A 787 -22.51 27.50 -2.47
C LYS A 787 -23.45 28.72 -2.44
N ASN A 788 -23.78 29.20 -1.25
CA ASN A 788 -24.57 30.40 -1.08
C ASN A 788 -23.80 31.67 -1.45
N ASP A 789 -22.50 31.72 -1.22
CA ASP A 789 -21.65 32.86 -1.62
C ASP A 789 -21.52 32.92 -3.14
N THR A 790 -21.41 31.78 -3.80
CA THR A 790 -21.42 31.67 -5.26
C THR A 790 -22.75 32.17 -5.85
N ILE A 791 -23.87 31.79 -5.23
CA ILE A 791 -25.20 32.26 -5.64
C ILE A 791 -25.31 33.79 -5.45
N TYR A 792 -24.83 34.31 -4.30
CA TYR A 792 -24.82 35.73 -4.01
C TYR A 792 -24.02 36.53 -5.04
N GLU A 793 -22.82 36.02 -5.43
CA GLU A 793 -21.95 36.67 -6.43
C GLU A 793 -22.58 36.70 -7.82
N GLN A 794 -23.29 35.64 -8.21
CA GLN A 794 -23.95 35.53 -9.52
C GLN A 794 -25.18 36.45 -9.68
N LEU A 795 -25.77 36.90 -8.57
CA LEU A 795 -26.92 37.79 -8.61
C LEU A 795 -26.52 39.23 -8.93
N ASN A 796 -27.33 39.98 -9.61
CA ASN A 796 -27.18 41.39 -9.88
C ASN A 796 -27.28 42.23 -8.57
N ASN A 797 -26.89 43.53 -8.61
CA ASN A 797 -26.98 44.41 -7.43
C ASN A 797 -28.42 44.55 -6.91
N GLN A 798 -29.41 44.52 -7.82
CA GLN A 798 -30.80 44.40 -7.48
C GLN A 798 -31.37 43.21 -8.19
N PHE A 799 -32.05 42.34 -7.48
CA PHE A 799 -32.55 41.08 -8.00
C PHE A 799 -33.86 40.68 -7.35
N THR A 800 -34.62 39.84 -8.05
CA THR A 800 -35.89 39.28 -7.60
C THR A 800 -35.72 37.92 -6.92
N THR A 801 -36.74 37.48 -6.17
CA THR A 801 -36.79 36.11 -5.62
C THR A 801 -36.70 35.03 -6.71
N ASP A 802 -37.25 35.28 -7.89
CA ASP A 802 -37.22 34.32 -8.99
C ASP A 802 -35.82 34.21 -9.63
N GLU A 803 -35.11 35.34 -9.77
CA GLU A 803 -33.67 35.33 -10.18
C GLU A 803 -32.79 34.61 -9.18
N ALA A 804 -33.02 34.85 -7.89
CA ALA A 804 -32.29 34.13 -6.82
C ALA A 804 -32.62 32.64 -6.84
N HIS A 805 -33.85 32.26 -7.22
CA HIS A 805 -34.24 30.87 -7.39
C HIS A 805 -33.53 30.23 -8.58
N GLY A 806 -33.52 30.90 -9.74
CA GLY A 806 -32.77 30.45 -10.92
C GLY A 806 -31.27 30.27 -10.69
N ALA A 807 -30.64 31.28 -10.04
CA ALA A 807 -29.24 31.21 -9.67
C ALA A 807 -28.94 30.03 -8.67
N THR A 808 -29.88 29.77 -7.76
CA THR A 808 -29.76 28.66 -6.80
C THR A 808 -29.82 27.29 -7.50
N ILE A 809 -30.71 27.11 -8.47
CA ILE A 809 -30.82 25.91 -9.31
C ILE A 809 -29.53 25.73 -10.12
N GLY A 810 -29.07 26.80 -10.78
CA GLY A 810 -27.82 26.77 -11.56
C GLY A 810 -26.60 26.35 -10.74
N ALA A 811 -26.42 26.94 -9.54
CA ALA A 811 -25.28 26.66 -8.68
C ALA A 811 -25.34 25.29 -7.99
N ARG A 812 -26.53 24.73 -7.76
CA ARG A 812 -26.72 23.45 -7.05
C ARG A 812 -26.90 22.27 -7.98
N GLY A 813 -27.30 22.51 -9.26
CA GLY A 813 -27.48 21.47 -10.28
C GLY A 813 -28.71 20.59 -10.08
N PHE A 814 -29.68 21.00 -9.24
CA PHE A 814 -30.97 20.32 -9.04
C PHE A 814 -32.05 21.32 -8.61
N ASP A 815 -33.30 20.95 -8.79
CA ASP A 815 -34.44 21.80 -8.44
C ASP A 815 -34.51 22.00 -6.90
N VAL A 816 -34.64 23.26 -6.48
CA VAL A 816 -34.67 23.67 -5.09
C VAL A 816 -36.03 24.36 -4.83
N PRO A 817 -36.82 23.91 -3.81
CA PRO A 817 -38.07 24.57 -3.47
C PRO A 817 -37.90 26.06 -3.17
N LYS A 818 -38.78 26.92 -3.72
CA LYS A 818 -38.79 28.39 -3.49
C LYS A 818 -38.79 28.75 -1.99
N SER A 819 -39.35 27.91 -1.12
CA SER A 819 -39.33 28.11 0.34
C SER A 819 -37.92 28.11 0.93
N ARG A 820 -37.00 27.28 0.40
CA ARG A 820 -35.60 27.26 0.84
C ARG A 820 -34.82 28.51 0.37
N VAL A 821 -35.13 29.00 -0.83
CA VAL A 821 -34.54 30.24 -1.34
C VAL A 821 -35.01 31.42 -0.50
N ASN A 822 -36.30 31.49 -0.17
CA ASN A 822 -36.83 32.51 0.72
C ASN A 822 -36.16 32.48 2.11
N THR A 823 -35.91 31.29 2.66
CA THR A 823 -35.17 31.13 3.93
C THR A 823 -33.73 31.63 3.81
N MET A 824 -33.08 31.40 2.68
CA MET A 824 -31.73 31.90 2.38
C MET A 824 -31.72 33.45 2.30
N LEU A 825 -32.66 34.04 1.57
CA LEU A 825 -32.81 35.48 1.43
C LEU A 825 -33.12 36.18 2.78
N MET A 826 -33.99 35.60 3.61
CA MET A 826 -34.26 36.09 4.98
C MET A 826 -33.01 36.02 5.87
N ARG A 827 -32.15 34.99 5.66
CA ARG A 827 -30.89 34.91 6.40
C ARG A 827 -29.90 36.00 5.94
N TRP A 828 -29.79 36.22 4.63
CA TRP A 828 -28.97 37.32 4.09
C TRP A 828 -29.44 38.70 4.54
N GLU A 829 -30.74 38.89 4.62
CA GLU A 829 -31.34 40.15 5.15
C GLU A 829 -30.98 40.35 6.61
N ARG A 830 -31.10 39.30 7.47
CA ARG A 830 -30.68 39.36 8.89
C ARG A 830 -29.17 39.60 9.06
N GLN A 831 -28.37 39.12 8.13
CA GLN A 831 -26.93 39.29 8.11
C GLN A 831 -26.49 40.64 7.53
N GLY A 832 -27.44 41.45 7.08
CA GLY A 832 -27.15 42.75 6.46
C GLY A 832 -26.51 42.66 5.08
N MET A 833 -26.54 41.49 4.43
CA MET A 833 -25.97 41.29 3.09
C MET A 833 -26.86 41.82 1.97
N VAL A 834 -28.16 41.77 2.19
CA VAL A 834 -29.18 42.34 1.28
C VAL A 834 -30.20 43.16 2.05
N VAL A 835 -30.81 44.16 1.40
CA VAL A 835 -31.95 44.89 1.91
C VAL A 835 -33.13 44.65 0.98
N ARG A 836 -34.28 44.40 1.56
CA ARG A 836 -35.51 44.25 0.82
C ARG A 836 -36.02 45.60 0.41
N VAL A 837 -36.13 45.82 -0.90
CA VAL A 837 -36.54 47.09 -1.47
C VAL A 837 -38.07 47.11 -1.73
N ASP A 838 -38.60 45.97 -2.12
CA ASP A 838 -40.03 45.77 -2.43
C ASP A 838 -40.43 44.31 -2.21
N LYS A 839 -41.72 43.98 -2.38
CA LYS A 839 -42.22 42.60 -2.23
C LYS A 839 -41.54 41.69 -3.26
N GLY A 840 -40.63 40.83 -2.76
CA GLY A 840 -39.86 39.89 -3.59
C GLY A 840 -38.66 40.52 -4.34
N VAL A 841 -38.26 41.77 -4.05
CA VAL A 841 -37.11 42.45 -4.66
C VAL A 841 -36.10 42.79 -3.58
N TYR A 842 -34.85 42.44 -3.80
CA TYR A 842 -33.73 42.62 -2.88
C TYR A 842 -32.59 43.39 -3.53
N LYS A 843 -31.85 44.16 -2.76
CA LYS A 843 -30.66 44.92 -3.19
C LYS A 843 -29.47 44.54 -2.33
N LYS A 844 -28.31 44.29 -2.92
CA LYS A 844 -27.05 44.02 -2.24
C LYS A 844 -26.59 45.24 -1.47
N THR A 845 -26.13 45.07 -0.24
CA THR A 845 -25.64 46.17 0.63
C THR A 845 -24.14 46.41 0.45
N TYR A 846 -23.36 45.43 -0.02
CA TYR A 846 -21.95 45.57 -0.32
C TYR A 846 -21.72 45.59 -1.83
N GLN A 847 -21.16 46.68 -2.33
CA GLN A 847 -20.53 46.73 -3.64
C GLN A 847 -19.08 46.23 -3.45
N ASN A 848 -18.70 45.18 -4.13
CA ASN A 848 -17.29 44.85 -4.32
C ASN A 848 -16.66 45.95 -5.15
N THR A 849 -15.99 46.91 -4.49
CA THR A 849 -15.05 47.78 -5.17
C THR A 849 -13.76 46.96 -5.28
N PRO A 850 -13.20 46.75 -6.48
CA PRO A 850 -11.89 46.12 -6.58
C PRO A 850 -10.89 47.07 -5.92
N LEU A 851 -10.21 46.63 -4.90
CA LEU A 851 -8.99 47.30 -4.41
C LEU A 851 -7.97 47.24 -5.55
N GLN A 852 -7.63 48.41 -6.06
CA GLN A 852 -6.52 48.64 -6.99
C GLN A 852 -5.17 48.24 -6.40
#